data_aa22bedb92e10b4c2cf116c0365ef74a
#
_entry.id   aa22bedb92e10b4c2cf116c0365ef74a
#
_cell.length_a   1.000
_cell.length_b   1.000
_cell.length_c   1.000
_cell.angle_alpha   90.00
_cell.angle_beta   90.00
_cell.angle_gamma   90.00
#
_symmetry.space_group_name_H-M   'P 1'
#
loop_
_entity.id
_entity.type
_entity.pdbx_description
1 polymer ?
#
loop_
_entity_poly.entity_id
_entity_poly.type
_entity_poly.pdbx_seq_one_letter_code
_entity_poly.pdbx_strand_id
1 'polypeptide(L)'
;MIYRVSFYVMLTVATKILCGDAADSRIDGLLPFVVAGAGVLAFLSVDQAPRLGLPRELANLLAMGTLGILYLEYKSDESQLIRALGHWVACLQLIKYFLPKTSEDDWFLFLLGLTQVLIGSVANQGDTVGVWLFFWAMLAVWVLGLFFLQREAGRFEPTGEPAAGPGLSAAADPYRGLFDTAYLMTSVRVLTLTLLLGGLFFLLLPRQVGASRARNSGGMAKHLTGFDEEVKLGQLGEILENDSVVMTVELTDAEGKPTRPPGEPLWRGVTLTQYENGRWKRQNKATIQWIVSPSQAGNRSASPIHQSIKLEPNDSTTLFAMRPVLDWSAPTKLTPYMNPLDGTLVRNDTRGSYDYKVVSATDVDAPQRQEAPILEDRRETLLAVEAPLRDQLREIALPIVEGLPEAGREGLTARARALEEYLRDSGAFGYTLEMDVTDPKLDPVVDFLTNRHEGHCEYFASALTLLLRSVGIPARMVNGFKGGDWNEITQMMSVRQKHAHSWVEALVEQGKGTAAPGWITLDPTPGIERDQSVAQVGSIPSRLRSITDLVRYVWVFYILGYDSARQDRILYQPIATVVKAVREGYATIWAWMKQTFARLFDFKTWGSFISVKGFVVTFLLGTLLVLVGKLAGWLFGKALAWWRGPQDDAAGLTAGILFYRRLAQLLAEYELFRSPAETQGEFALRASRFLGGRGIEAQAMASVPSRVVGAFYRVRFGGHELGADTLAELEGELDLLEERMRNTDRGAEA
;
A
#
# COMPACT_ATOMS: atom_id res chain seq x y z
N MET A 1 28.62 -13.56 -7.16
CA MET A 1 28.05 -12.61 -8.13
C MET A 1 26.55 -12.35 -7.85
N ILE A 2 25.66 -13.33 -7.94
CA ILE A 2 24.21 -13.19 -7.77
C ILE A 2 23.84 -12.52 -6.45
N TYR A 3 24.45 -12.94 -5.34
CA TYR A 3 24.24 -12.34 -4.02
C TYR A 3 24.48 -10.82 -4.01
N ARG A 4 25.65 -10.36 -4.48
CA ARG A 4 26.01 -8.94 -4.47
C ARG A 4 25.07 -8.09 -5.32
N VAL A 5 24.74 -8.56 -6.52
CA VAL A 5 23.81 -7.87 -7.42
C VAL A 5 22.41 -7.76 -6.76
N SER A 6 21.88 -8.89 -6.26
CA SER A 6 20.58 -8.89 -5.57
C SER A 6 20.58 -7.96 -4.35
N PHE A 7 21.68 -7.91 -3.62
CA PHE A 7 21.84 -7.06 -2.44
C PHE A 7 21.81 -5.57 -2.80
N TYR A 8 22.54 -5.14 -3.83
CA TYR A 8 22.49 -3.75 -4.28
C TYR A 8 21.10 -3.35 -4.82
N VAL A 9 20.42 -4.26 -5.52
CA VAL A 9 19.05 -4.03 -5.98
C VAL A 9 18.12 -3.84 -4.77
N MET A 10 18.21 -4.69 -3.75
CA MET A 10 17.41 -4.57 -2.52
C MET A 10 17.64 -3.22 -1.82
N LEU A 11 18.90 -2.78 -1.71
CA LEU A 11 19.25 -1.49 -1.10
C LEU A 11 18.77 -0.30 -1.94
N THR A 12 18.78 -0.41 -3.27
CA THR A 12 18.21 0.59 -4.18
C THR A 12 16.70 0.72 -3.99
N VAL A 13 16.00 -0.42 -3.87
CA VAL A 13 14.56 -0.43 -3.58
C VAL A 13 14.27 0.20 -2.21
N ALA A 14 15.11 -0.05 -1.18
CA ALA A 14 14.98 0.60 0.12
C ALA A 14 15.08 2.14 0.01
N THR A 15 16.02 2.64 -0.80
CA THR A 15 16.15 4.08 -1.06
C THR A 15 14.96 4.62 -1.87
N LYS A 16 14.39 3.84 -2.81
CA LYS A 16 13.16 4.25 -3.53
C LYS A 16 11.97 4.39 -2.58
N ILE A 17 11.84 3.49 -1.60
CA ILE A 17 10.81 3.60 -0.56
C ILE A 17 11.02 4.85 0.29
N LEU A 18 12.27 5.17 0.63
CA LEU A 18 12.63 6.38 1.38
C LEU A 18 12.24 7.65 0.63
N CYS A 19 12.54 7.75 -0.66
CA CYS A 19 12.26 8.94 -1.47
C CYS A 19 10.77 9.06 -1.88
N GLY A 20 10.02 7.96 -1.88
CA GLY A 20 8.62 7.95 -2.30
C GLY A 20 8.43 8.28 -3.78
N ASP A 21 7.23 8.76 -4.11
CA ASP A 21 6.86 9.19 -5.47
C ASP A 21 6.91 10.73 -5.62
N ALA A 22 7.40 11.43 -4.61
CA ALA A 22 7.41 12.89 -4.58
C ALA A 22 8.36 13.44 -5.65
N ALA A 23 7.80 14.00 -6.69
CA ALA A 23 8.50 14.86 -7.64
C ALA A 23 8.91 16.22 -7.03
N ASP A 24 8.60 16.44 -5.74
CA ASP A 24 8.69 17.75 -5.08
C ASP A 24 10.14 18.18 -4.79
N SER A 25 11.08 17.22 -4.77
CA SER A 25 12.51 17.51 -4.57
C SER A 25 13.32 16.84 -5.68
N ARG A 26 14.13 17.63 -6.39
CA ARG A 26 15.08 17.10 -7.39
C ARG A 26 16.03 16.06 -6.78
N ILE A 27 16.32 16.19 -5.49
CA ILE A 27 17.19 15.25 -4.76
C ILE A 27 16.51 13.90 -4.61
N ASP A 28 15.27 13.86 -4.14
CA ASP A 28 14.50 12.61 -3.96
C ASP A 28 14.28 11.86 -5.28
N GLY A 29 14.07 12.60 -6.38
CA GLY A 29 13.93 12.00 -7.70
C GLY A 29 15.21 11.33 -8.22
N LEU A 30 16.38 11.86 -7.87
CA LEU A 30 17.68 11.38 -8.37
C LEU A 30 18.35 10.34 -7.44
N LEU A 31 18.11 10.39 -6.15
CA LEU A 31 18.84 9.59 -5.14
C LEU A 31 18.77 8.08 -5.39
N PRO A 32 17.64 7.45 -5.75
CA PRO A 32 17.60 6.02 -6.08
C PRO A 32 18.49 5.65 -7.27
N PHE A 33 18.58 6.52 -8.28
CA PHE A 33 19.45 6.31 -9.45
C PHE A 33 20.93 6.47 -9.08
N VAL A 34 21.26 7.42 -8.21
CA VAL A 34 22.62 7.60 -7.67
C VAL A 34 23.03 6.37 -6.87
N VAL A 35 22.16 5.83 -6.02
CA VAL A 35 22.42 4.62 -5.24
C VAL A 35 22.58 3.39 -6.15
N ALA A 36 21.74 3.26 -7.18
CA ALA A 36 21.88 2.18 -8.16
C ALA A 36 23.21 2.27 -8.92
N GLY A 37 23.56 3.45 -9.43
CA GLY A 37 24.83 3.70 -10.12
C GLY A 37 26.04 3.44 -9.23
N ALA A 38 25.99 3.92 -7.97
CA ALA A 38 27.02 3.66 -6.98
C ALA A 38 27.15 2.15 -6.67
N GLY A 39 26.03 1.42 -6.61
CA GLY A 39 26.03 -0.04 -6.44
C GLY A 39 26.72 -0.76 -7.58
N VAL A 40 26.46 -0.35 -8.83
CA VAL A 40 27.16 -0.91 -10.02
C VAL A 40 28.66 -0.58 -9.97
N LEU A 41 29.02 0.67 -9.67
CA LEU A 41 30.41 1.09 -9.55
C LEU A 41 31.14 0.32 -8.44
N ALA A 42 30.52 0.18 -7.27
CA ALA A 42 31.11 -0.56 -6.15
C ALA A 42 31.26 -2.04 -6.48
N PHE A 43 30.30 -2.64 -7.18
CA PHE A 43 30.42 -4.02 -7.67
C PHE A 43 31.65 -4.19 -8.58
N LEU A 44 31.85 -3.30 -9.55
CA LEU A 44 32.95 -3.38 -10.51
C LEU A 44 34.31 -3.03 -9.89
N SER A 45 34.36 -2.01 -9.01
CA SER A 45 35.61 -1.45 -8.49
C SER A 45 36.08 -2.08 -7.17
N VAL A 46 35.16 -2.50 -6.30
CA VAL A 46 35.49 -3.01 -4.97
C VAL A 46 35.27 -4.51 -4.84
N ASP A 47 34.11 -5.02 -5.31
CA ASP A 47 33.79 -6.44 -5.15
C ASP A 47 34.57 -7.32 -6.14
N GLN A 48 34.85 -6.82 -7.37
CA GLN A 48 35.69 -7.53 -8.37
C GLN A 48 37.17 -7.15 -8.29
N ALA A 49 37.49 -5.94 -7.83
CA ALA A 49 38.85 -5.44 -7.74
C ALA A 49 39.09 -4.78 -6.37
N PRO A 50 39.30 -5.56 -5.27
CA PRO A 50 39.32 -5.03 -3.89
C PRO A 50 40.46 -4.00 -3.62
N ARG A 51 41.39 -3.82 -4.54
CA ARG A 51 42.49 -2.82 -4.45
C ARG A 51 41.97 -1.37 -4.61
N LEU A 52 40.78 -1.17 -5.16
CA LEU A 52 40.16 0.15 -5.41
C LEU A 52 39.21 0.60 -4.31
N GLY A 53 39.16 -0.11 -3.18
CA GLY A 53 38.32 0.25 -2.04
C GLY A 53 38.83 1.51 -1.33
N LEU A 54 37.89 2.27 -0.73
CA LEU A 54 38.20 3.45 0.11
C LEU A 54 38.98 3.03 1.36
N PRO A 55 40.04 3.80 1.76
CA PRO A 55 40.68 3.64 3.06
C PRO A 55 39.68 3.91 4.19
N ARG A 56 39.77 3.17 5.30
CA ARG A 56 38.86 3.29 6.45
C ARG A 56 38.88 4.70 7.07
N GLU A 57 40.06 5.32 7.12
CA GLU A 57 40.24 6.68 7.67
C GLU A 57 39.45 7.71 6.86
N LEU A 58 39.53 7.62 5.53
CA LEU A 58 38.79 8.51 4.63
C LEU A 58 37.30 8.26 4.72
N ALA A 59 36.86 7.00 4.81
CA ALA A 59 35.45 6.67 4.99
C ALA A 59 34.86 7.22 6.30
N ASN A 60 35.63 7.15 7.40
CA ASN A 60 35.22 7.72 8.68
C ASN A 60 35.12 9.26 8.60
N LEU A 61 36.05 9.91 7.94
CA LEU A 61 36.02 11.36 7.73
C LEU A 61 34.81 11.78 6.88
N LEU A 62 34.52 11.05 5.81
CA LEU A 62 33.33 11.26 4.98
C LEU A 62 32.07 11.05 5.79
N ALA A 63 31.99 9.99 6.62
CA ALA A 63 30.83 9.71 7.48
C ALA A 63 30.60 10.84 8.49
N MET A 64 31.66 11.42 9.07
CA MET A 64 31.54 12.62 9.91
C MET A 64 31.05 13.83 9.10
N GLY A 65 31.52 13.99 7.85
CA GLY A 65 31.06 15.06 6.95
C GLY A 65 29.56 15.00 6.64
N THR A 66 28.98 13.79 6.58
CA THR A 66 27.54 13.62 6.35
C THR A 66 26.66 14.16 7.49
N LEU A 67 27.19 14.27 8.73
CA LEU A 67 26.51 14.96 9.83
C LEU A 67 26.33 16.45 9.54
N GLY A 68 27.29 17.06 8.83
CA GLY A 68 27.16 18.44 8.36
C GLY A 68 26.02 18.60 7.35
N ILE A 69 25.85 17.63 6.44
CA ILE A 69 24.73 17.62 5.49
C ILE A 69 23.40 17.50 6.24
N LEU A 70 23.30 16.56 7.19
CA LEU A 70 22.13 16.40 8.04
C LEU A 70 21.77 17.71 8.78
N TYR A 71 22.77 18.39 9.35
CA TYR A 71 22.55 19.65 10.05
C TYR A 71 22.07 20.77 9.12
N LEU A 72 22.64 20.88 7.93
CA LEU A 72 22.23 21.89 6.93
C LEU A 72 20.81 21.64 6.44
N GLU A 73 20.46 20.39 6.18
CA GLU A 73 19.12 20.02 5.74
C GLU A 73 18.08 20.26 6.84
N TYR A 74 18.38 19.87 8.08
CA TYR A 74 17.52 20.15 9.23
C TYR A 74 17.31 21.65 9.44
N LYS A 75 18.36 22.46 9.29
CA LYS A 75 18.26 23.92 9.46
C LYS A 75 17.47 24.59 8.35
N SER A 76 17.42 24.00 7.15
CA SER A 76 16.63 24.53 6.02
C SER A 76 15.14 24.33 6.23
N ASP A 77 14.73 23.21 6.86
CA ASP A 77 13.33 22.90 7.18
C ASP A 77 13.23 21.97 8.41
N GLU A 78 12.99 22.57 9.57
CA GLU A 78 12.87 21.84 10.85
C GLU A 78 11.72 20.82 10.86
N SER A 79 10.70 21.00 10.00
CA SER A 79 9.56 20.09 9.91
C SER A 79 9.90 18.75 9.25
N GLN A 80 11.00 18.66 8.52
CA GLN A 80 11.40 17.50 7.74
C GLN A 80 12.53 16.65 8.35
N LEU A 81 12.72 16.71 9.66
CA LEU A 81 13.79 15.98 10.36
C LEU A 81 13.83 14.48 10.00
N ILE A 82 12.66 13.82 9.89
CA ILE A 82 12.56 12.39 9.55
C ILE A 82 13.13 12.12 8.15
N ARG A 83 12.86 13.00 7.18
CA ARG A 83 13.38 12.90 5.80
C ARG A 83 14.90 13.13 5.77
N ALA A 84 15.38 14.18 6.46
CA ALA A 84 16.81 14.47 6.58
C ALA A 84 17.59 13.29 7.20
N LEU A 85 17.05 12.63 8.23
CA LEU A 85 17.62 11.41 8.78
C LEU A 85 17.68 10.28 7.75
N GLY A 86 16.66 10.14 6.91
CA GLY A 86 16.63 9.18 5.81
C GLY A 86 17.74 9.41 4.79
N HIS A 87 17.93 10.65 4.35
CA HIS A 87 19.00 11.04 3.42
C HIS A 87 20.37 10.80 4.03
N TRP A 88 20.55 11.11 5.31
CA TRP A 88 21.77 10.81 6.04
C TRP A 88 22.10 9.32 6.05
N VAL A 89 21.12 8.44 6.30
CA VAL A 89 21.29 6.99 6.24
C VAL A 89 21.68 6.54 4.83
N ALA A 90 21.10 7.13 3.77
CA ALA A 90 21.48 6.86 2.39
C ALA A 90 22.92 7.30 2.08
N CYS A 91 23.40 8.42 2.61
CA CYS A 91 24.79 8.86 2.50
C CYS A 91 25.74 7.87 3.17
N LEU A 92 25.41 7.37 4.36
CA LEU A 92 26.21 6.34 5.04
C LEU A 92 26.27 5.04 4.23
N GLN A 93 25.15 4.65 3.61
CA GLN A 93 25.08 3.49 2.72
C GLN A 93 26.01 3.65 1.51
N LEU A 94 26.00 4.82 0.86
CA LEU A 94 26.88 5.13 -0.27
C LEU A 94 28.36 5.02 0.10
N ILE A 95 28.78 5.56 1.25
CA ILE A 95 30.16 5.45 1.74
C ILE A 95 30.53 3.98 1.95
N LYS A 96 29.62 3.21 2.57
CA LYS A 96 29.82 1.81 2.89
C LYS A 96 29.92 0.92 1.63
N TYR A 97 29.34 1.34 0.50
CA TYR A 97 29.47 0.63 -0.78
C TYR A 97 30.91 0.53 -1.25
N PHE A 98 31.73 1.51 -1.00
CA PHE A 98 33.12 1.59 -1.45
C PHE A 98 34.15 1.08 -0.43
N LEU A 99 33.71 0.53 0.69
CA LEU A 99 34.59 -0.14 1.66
C LEU A 99 34.74 -1.63 1.30
N PRO A 100 35.91 -2.24 1.58
CA PRO A 100 36.06 -3.69 1.55
C PRO A 100 35.05 -4.33 2.49
N LYS A 101 34.30 -5.34 2.02
CA LYS A 101 33.13 -5.88 2.71
C LYS A 101 33.46 -7.18 3.42
N THR A 102 33.20 -7.23 4.71
CA THR A 102 33.13 -8.43 5.54
C THR A 102 31.67 -8.84 5.78
N SER A 103 31.45 -10.01 6.37
CA SER A 103 30.10 -10.44 6.76
C SER A 103 29.44 -9.49 7.76
N GLU A 104 30.22 -8.79 8.60
CA GLU A 104 29.73 -7.76 9.53
C GLU A 104 29.27 -6.51 8.78
N ASP A 105 30.01 -6.13 7.72
CA ASP A 105 29.66 -4.99 6.87
C ASP A 105 28.37 -5.24 6.09
N ASP A 106 28.12 -6.48 5.67
CA ASP A 106 26.87 -6.88 5.02
C ASP A 106 25.68 -6.75 5.99
N TRP A 107 25.82 -7.17 7.25
CA TRP A 107 24.79 -6.95 8.27
C TRP A 107 24.51 -5.46 8.51
N PHE A 108 25.55 -4.65 8.53
CA PHE A 108 25.40 -3.20 8.70
C PHE A 108 24.66 -2.56 7.52
N LEU A 109 24.99 -2.95 6.29
CA LEU A 109 24.26 -2.50 5.10
C LEU A 109 22.78 -2.96 5.11
N PHE A 110 22.52 -4.18 5.60
CA PHE A 110 21.16 -4.67 5.80
C PHE A 110 20.39 -3.79 6.78
N LEU A 111 21.01 -3.43 7.90
CA LEU A 111 20.41 -2.55 8.90
C LEU A 111 20.14 -1.16 8.33
N LEU A 112 21.05 -0.59 7.55
CA LEU A 112 20.84 0.70 6.89
C LEU A 112 19.66 0.64 5.91
N GLY A 113 19.57 -0.43 5.10
CA GLY A 113 18.44 -0.66 4.19
C GLY A 113 17.11 -0.80 4.95
N LEU A 114 17.08 -1.57 6.03
CA LEU A 114 15.89 -1.71 6.87
C LEU A 114 15.48 -0.36 7.50
N THR A 115 16.46 0.42 7.98
CA THR A 115 16.21 1.74 8.55
C THR A 115 15.62 2.69 7.51
N GLN A 116 16.10 2.67 6.27
CA GLN A 116 15.51 3.45 5.18
C GLN A 116 14.06 3.06 4.90
N VAL A 117 13.77 1.76 4.88
CA VAL A 117 12.40 1.26 4.68
C VAL A 117 11.48 1.70 5.82
N LEU A 118 11.94 1.62 7.07
CA LEU A 118 11.16 2.07 8.23
C LEU A 118 10.89 3.58 8.16
N ILE A 119 11.92 4.38 7.90
CA ILE A 119 11.78 5.84 7.74
C ILE A 119 10.85 6.15 6.56
N GLY A 120 11.08 5.53 5.41
CA GLY A 120 10.26 5.72 4.21
C GLY A 120 8.80 5.33 4.40
N SER A 121 8.52 4.25 5.11
CA SER A 121 7.15 3.81 5.43
C SER A 121 6.40 4.80 6.34
N VAL A 122 7.12 5.55 7.17
CA VAL A 122 6.54 6.59 8.04
C VAL A 122 6.41 7.92 7.31
N ALA A 123 7.45 8.31 6.56
CA ALA A 123 7.53 9.59 5.88
C ALA A 123 6.67 9.66 4.62
N ASN A 124 6.55 8.55 3.89
CA ASN A 124 5.85 8.49 2.61
C ASN A 124 4.55 7.70 2.74
N GLN A 125 3.44 8.37 2.49
CA GLN A 125 2.10 7.76 2.42
C GLN A 125 1.64 7.59 0.96
N GLY A 126 2.58 7.65 0.01
CA GLY A 126 2.30 7.53 -1.42
C GLY A 126 1.72 6.16 -1.79
N ASP A 127 0.94 6.15 -2.84
CA ASP A 127 0.16 5.00 -3.30
C ASP A 127 1.01 3.79 -3.72
N THR A 128 2.25 4.03 -4.15
CA THR A 128 3.16 2.99 -4.64
C THR A 128 4.06 2.43 -3.54
N VAL A 129 4.11 3.06 -2.35
CA VAL A 129 4.97 2.62 -1.23
C VAL A 129 4.71 1.17 -0.85
N GLY A 130 3.44 0.75 -0.83
CA GLY A 130 3.06 -0.63 -0.55
C GLY A 130 3.61 -1.64 -1.56
N VAL A 131 3.59 -1.28 -2.84
CA VAL A 131 4.15 -2.10 -3.91
C VAL A 131 5.66 -2.27 -3.75
N TRP A 132 6.37 -1.16 -3.52
CA TRP A 132 7.82 -1.18 -3.30
C TRP A 132 8.19 -1.92 -2.01
N LEU A 133 7.40 -1.79 -0.94
CA LEU A 133 7.59 -2.52 0.30
C LEU A 133 7.46 -4.03 0.10
N PHE A 134 6.46 -4.47 -0.67
CA PHE A 134 6.28 -5.88 -1.04
C PHE A 134 7.49 -6.42 -1.82
N PHE A 135 7.95 -5.69 -2.85
CA PHE A 135 9.14 -6.06 -3.62
C PHE A 135 10.40 -6.09 -2.75
N TRP A 136 10.56 -5.12 -1.86
CA TRP A 136 11.68 -5.09 -0.93
C TRP A 136 11.67 -6.29 0.02
N ALA A 137 10.52 -6.63 0.59
CA ALA A 137 10.39 -7.79 1.49
C ALA A 137 10.74 -9.11 0.78
N MET A 138 10.27 -9.26 -0.46
CA MET A 138 10.61 -10.42 -1.30
C MET A 138 12.12 -10.49 -1.58
N LEU A 139 12.73 -9.37 -1.97
CA LEU A 139 14.18 -9.28 -2.18
C LEU A 139 14.96 -9.51 -0.88
N ALA A 140 14.49 -9.01 0.27
CA ALA A 140 15.15 -9.18 1.54
C ALA A 140 15.21 -10.66 1.96
N VAL A 141 14.11 -11.40 1.82
CA VAL A 141 14.09 -12.87 2.08
C VAL A 141 15.04 -13.60 1.15
N TRP A 142 15.03 -13.25 -0.15
CA TRP A 142 15.95 -13.83 -1.14
C TRP A 142 17.40 -13.56 -0.80
N VAL A 143 17.75 -12.30 -0.53
CA VAL A 143 19.12 -11.88 -0.21
C VAL A 143 19.61 -12.48 1.11
N LEU A 144 18.76 -12.56 2.14
CA LEU A 144 19.08 -13.23 3.39
C LEU A 144 19.38 -14.71 3.19
N GLY A 145 18.60 -15.40 2.35
CA GLY A 145 18.85 -16.79 1.98
C GLY A 145 20.21 -16.96 1.30
N LEU A 146 20.53 -16.10 0.32
CA LEU A 146 21.82 -16.10 -0.36
C LEU A 146 23.00 -15.76 0.58
N PHE A 147 22.79 -14.79 1.49
CA PHE A 147 23.77 -14.42 2.50
C PHE A 147 24.09 -15.60 3.43
N PHE A 148 23.04 -16.28 3.90
CA PHE A 148 23.22 -17.47 4.73
C PHE A 148 24.03 -18.56 4.00
N LEU A 149 23.68 -18.86 2.75
CA LEU A 149 24.41 -19.83 1.92
C LEU A 149 25.86 -19.43 1.72
N GLN A 150 26.13 -18.16 1.40
CA GLN A 150 27.50 -17.66 1.20
C GLN A 150 28.33 -17.74 2.48
N ARG A 151 27.73 -17.40 3.62
CA ARG A 151 28.39 -17.47 4.92
C ARG A 151 28.71 -18.91 5.30
N GLU A 152 27.81 -19.85 5.05
CA GLU A 152 28.02 -21.25 5.33
C GLU A 152 29.05 -21.84 4.36
N ALA A 153 29.00 -21.52 3.07
CA ALA A 153 30.00 -21.96 2.10
C ALA A 153 31.42 -21.44 2.42
N GLY A 154 31.55 -20.17 2.83
CA GLY A 154 32.85 -19.60 3.23
C GLY A 154 33.46 -20.21 4.50
N ARG A 155 32.67 -20.89 5.32
CA ARG A 155 33.17 -21.68 6.46
C ARG A 155 33.82 -23.00 6.05
N PHE A 156 33.53 -23.48 4.84
CA PHE A 156 34.05 -24.75 4.30
C PHE A 156 35.19 -24.57 3.28
N GLU A 157 35.65 -23.34 3.02
CA GLU A 157 36.89 -23.17 2.23
C GLU A 157 38.08 -23.72 3.02
N PRO A 158 38.77 -24.74 2.50
CA PRO A 158 39.99 -25.27 3.15
C PRO A 158 41.07 -24.18 3.09
N THR A 159 41.45 -23.65 4.24
CA THR A 159 42.65 -22.81 4.39
C THR A 159 43.92 -23.72 4.31
N GLY A 160 44.14 -24.30 3.16
CA GLY A 160 45.33 -25.15 2.88
C GLY A 160 45.67 -25.09 1.42
N GLU A 161 46.97 -24.93 1.11
CA GLU A 161 47.49 -24.95 -0.24
C GLU A 161 46.95 -26.17 -1.02
N PRO A 162 46.69 -26.03 -2.34
CA PRO A 162 46.20 -27.14 -3.13
C PRO A 162 47.28 -28.22 -3.12
N ALA A 163 46.98 -29.39 -2.51
CA ALA A 163 47.77 -30.57 -2.62
C ALA A 163 47.83 -30.93 -4.14
N ALA A 164 48.94 -30.63 -4.78
CA ALA A 164 49.23 -30.99 -6.15
C ALA A 164 49.39 -32.51 -6.27
N GLY A 165 48.28 -33.21 -6.38
CA GLY A 165 48.22 -34.62 -6.78
C GLY A 165 47.73 -34.73 -8.21
N PRO A 166 48.44 -35.40 -9.14
CA PRO A 166 47.97 -35.56 -10.50
C PRO A 166 46.82 -36.57 -10.55
N GLY A 167 45.60 -36.10 -10.77
CA GLY A 167 44.48 -37.00 -11.05
C GLY A 167 43.10 -36.63 -10.58
N LEU A 168 42.88 -35.47 -9.90
CA LEU A 168 41.55 -35.02 -9.60
C LEU A 168 41.09 -34.01 -10.66
N SER A 169 40.26 -34.51 -11.55
CA SER A 169 39.43 -33.77 -12.49
C SER A 169 38.89 -32.51 -11.85
N ALA A 170 38.94 -31.39 -12.60
CA ALA A 170 38.47 -30.06 -12.30
C ALA A 170 37.38 -30.04 -11.22
N ALA A 171 37.71 -29.40 -10.08
CA ALA A 171 36.79 -29.25 -8.95
C ALA A 171 35.41 -28.85 -9.45
N ALA A 172 34.44 -29.73 -9.29
CA ALA A 172 33.04 -29.42 -9.60
C ALA A 172 32.71 -28.16 -8.81
N ASP A 173 32.27 -27.13 -9.51
CA ASP A 173 31.86 -25.86 -8.93
C ASP A 173 30.93 -26.18 -7.75
N PRO A 174 31.28 -25.88 -6.49
CA PRO A 174 30.49 -26.23 -5.31
C PRO A 174 29.08 -25.59 -5.32
N TYR A 175 28.87 -24.64 -6.23
CA TYR A 175 27.58 -23.98 -6.45
C TYR A 175 26.72 -24.62 -7.56
N ARG A 176 27.22 -25.63 -8.25
CA ARG A 176 26.48 -26.37 -9.27
C ARG A 176 25.46 -27.28 -8.61
N GLY A 177 24.19 -26.83 -8.63
CA GLY A 177 23.05 -27.54 -8.02
C GLY A 177 22.42 -26.86 -6.81
N LEU A 178 23.02 -25.77 -6.28
CA LEU A 178 22.43 -25.01 -5.16
C LEU A 178 21.11 -24.29 -5.55
N PHE A 179 20.95 -23.97 -6.84
CA PHE A 179 19.72 -23.36 -7.37
C PHE A 179 18.80 -24.41 -7.99
N ASP A 180 18.59 -25.52 -7.30
CA ASP A 180 17.63 -26.52 -7.70
C ASP A 180 16.18 -26.03 -7.44
N THR A 181 15.24 -26.64 -8.14
CA THR A 181 13.80 -26.40 -7.97
C THR A 181 13.36 -26.55 -6.51
N ALA A 182 13.99 -27.42 -5.73
CA ALA A 182 13.77 -27.61 -4.32
C ALA A 182 14.13 -26.35 -3.49
N TYR A 183 15.24 -25.68 -3.79
CA TYR A 183 15.63 -24.43 -3.14
C TYR A 183 14.65 -23.30 -3.44
N LEU A 184 14.28 -23.14 -4.73
CA LEU A 184 13.27 -22.15 -5.15
C LEU A 184 11.93 -22.37 -4.46
N MET A 185 11.46 -23.62 -4.43
CA MET A 185 10.20 -23.98 -3.75
C MET A 185 10.26 -23.72 -2.24
N THR A 186 11.39 -24.01 -1.59
CA THR A 186 11.58 -23.73 -0.17
C THR A 186 11.59 -22.23 0.10
N SER A 187 12.28 -21.45 -0.73
CA SER A 187 12.29 -19.99 -0.64
C SER A 187 10.89 -19.38 -0.81
N VAL A 188 10.12 -19.90 -1.79
CA VAL A 188 8.72 -19.49 -2.00
C VAL A 188 7.84 -19.86 -0.80
N ARG A 189 8.01 -21.07 -0.23
CA ARG A 189 7.26 -21.49 0.98
C ARG A 189 7.56 -20.59 2.17
N VAL A 190 8.84 -20.30 2.42
CA VAL A 190 9.27 -19.41 3.53
C VAL A 190 8.70 -18.00 3.32
N LEU A 191 8.81 -17.45 2.10
CA LEU A 191 8.24 -16.15 1.77
C LEU A 191 6.71 -16.13 2.00
N THR A 192 6.00 -17.14 1.48
CA THR A 192 4.55 -17.25 1.64
C THR A 192 4.16 -17.33 3.12
N LEU A 193 4.86 -18.17 3.88
CA LEU A 193 4.62 -18.29 5.32
C LEU A 193 4.89 -16.99 6.08
N THR A 194 5.98 -16.28 5.73
CA THR A 194 6.33 -14.99 6.33
C THR A 194 5.26 -13.94 6.03
N LEU A 195 4.78 -13.87 4.78
CA LEU A 195 3.72 -12.94 4.39
C LEU A 195 2.38 -13.28 5.07
N LEU A 196 2.03 -14.56 5.18
CA LEU A 196 0.82 -15.01 5.88
C LEU A 196 0.88 -14.70 7.38
N LEU A 197 1.99 -15.00 8.03
CA LEU A 197 2.18 -14.67 9.45
C LEU A 197 2.22 -13.17 9.71
N GLY A 198 2.90 -12.42 8.84
CA GLY A 198 2.92 -10.95 8.90
C GLY A 198 1.54 -10.34 8.70
N GLY A 199 0.77 -10.84 7.73
CA GLY A 199 -0.61 -10.44 7.49
C GLY A 199 -1.54 -10.79 8.66
N LEU A 200 -1.41 -12.00 9.21
CA LEU A 200 -2.16 -12.41 10.39
C LEU A 200 -1.84 -11.52 11.61
N PHE A 201 -0.55 -11.26 11.84
CA PHE A 201 -0.10 -10.38 12.92
C PHE A 201 -0.63 -8.95 12.72
N PHE A 202 -0.57 -8.42 11.48
CA PHE A 202 -1.13 -7.13 11.13
C PHE A 202 -2.63 -7.03 11.42
N LEU A 203 -3.41 -8.08 11.13
CA LEU A 203 -4.85 -8.12 11.39
C LEU A 203 -5.16 -8.21 12.89
N LEU A 204 -4.38 -8.99 13.64
CA LEU A 204 -4.61 -9.25 15.07
C LEU A 204 -4.11 -8.13 15.99
N LEU A 205 -3.15 -7.31 15.55
CA LEU A 205 -2.57 -6.27 16.39
C LEU A 205 -3.63 -5.23 16.76
N PRO A 206 -3.93 -5.01 18.08
CA PRO A 206 -4.95 -4.07 18.49
C PRO A 206 -4.65 -2.65 17.99
N ARG A 207 -5.60 -2.03 17.30
CA ARG A 207 -5.49 -0.65 16.85
C ARG A 207 -6.01 0.29 17.94
N GLN A 208 -5.14 1.14 18.48
CA GLN A 208 -5.56 2.11 19.50
C GLN A 208 -6.39 3.23 18.86
N VAL A 209 -7.51 3.59 19.50
CA VAL A 209 -8.42 4.66 19.06
C VAL A 209 -7.75 6.04 18.98
N GLY A 210 -6.52 6.18 19.49
CA GLY A 210 -5.75 7.43 19.48
C GLY A 210 -4.72 7.59 18.35
N ALA A 211 -4.49 6.55 17.54
CA ALA A 211 -3.47 6.59 16.48
C ALA A 211 -3.82 7.54 15.31
N SER A 212 -5.07 7.98 15.21
CA SER A 212 -5.49 9.02 14.24
C SER A 212 -4.88 10.39 14.53
N ARG A 213 -4.44 10.68 15.77
CA ARG A 213 -3.76 11.93 16.11
C ARG A 213 -2.27 11.95 15.71
N ALA A 214 -1.61 10.79 15.66
CA ALA A 214 -0.22 10.68 15.23
C ALA A 214 -0.04 10.74 13.70
N ARG A 215 -1.11 10.50 12.91
CA ARG A 215 -1.10 10.64 11.45
C ARG A 215 -1.02 12.09 10.96
N ASN A 216 -1.14 13.05 11.87
CA ASN A 216 -1.16 14.48 11.55
C ASN A 216 0.21 15.14 11.50
N SER A 217 1.30 14.42 11.68
CA SER A 217 2.64 15.00 11.59
C SER A 217 3.32 14.57 10.29
N GLY A 218 3.28 15.44 9.30
CA GLY A 218 4.31 15.53 8.29
C GLY A 218 4.05 14.98 6.88
N GLY A 219 2.85 14.53 6.52
CA GLY A 219 2.50 14.42 5.11
C GLY A 219 2.16 15.82 4.58
N MET A 220 2.94 16.38 3.65
CA MET A 220 2.53 17.57 2.92
C MET A 220 1.16 17.29 2.31
N ALA A 221 0.12 17.99 2.78
CA ALA A 221 -1.16 18.01 2.10
C ALA A 221 -0.89 18.46 0.65
N LYS A 222 -1.26 17.63 -0.33
CA LYS A 222 -1.11 18.04 -1.74
C LYS A 222 -1.91 19.29 -1.93
N HIS A 223 -1.27 20.36 -2.38
CA HIS A 223 -1.98 21.56 -2.78
C HIS A 223 -2.96 21.20 -3.88
N LEU A 224 -4.25 21.36 -3.60
CA LEU A 224 -5.30 21.23 -4.57
C LEU A 224 -5.58 22.63 -5.12
N THR A 225 -4.60 23.17 -5.86
CA THR A 225 -4.74 24.48 -6.52
C THR A 225 -6.02 24.49 -7.37
N GLY A 226 -6.72 25.62 -7.42
CA GLY A 226 -7.96 25.76 -8.20
C GLY A 226 -9.27 25.50 -7.44
N PHE A 227 -9.19 25.02 -6.18
CA PHE A 227 -10.36 24.81 -5.29
C PHE A 227 -10.31 25.70 -4.04
N ASP A 228 -9.48 26.74 -4.09
CA ASP A 228 -9.33 27.74 -3.05
C ASP A 228 -10.43 28.82 -3.12
N GLU A 229 -10.43 29.75 -2.16
CA GLU A 229 -11.34 30.88 -2.10
C GLU A 229 -11.10 31.89 -3.23
N GLU A 230 -9.92 31.89 -3.84
CA GLU A 230 -9.53 32.73 -4.98
C GLU A 230 -8.85 31.87 -6.04
N VAL A 231 -9.27 32.00 -7.31
CA VAL A 231 -8.76 31.27 -8.46
C VAL A 231 -8.39 32.27 -9.56
N LYS A 232 -7.13 32.22 -10.02
CA LYS A 232 -6.64 33.00 -11.16
C LYS A 232 -6.78 32.18 -12.45
N LEU A 233 -7.36 32.74 -13.49
CA LEU A 233 -7.47 32.10 -14.80
C LEU A 233 -6.09 31.62 -15.30
N GLY A 234 -6.04 30.39 -15.79
CA GLY A 234 -4.82 29.74 -16.26
C GLY A 234 -4.14 28.83 -15.23
N GLN A 235 -4.51 28.86 -13.95
CA GLN A 235 -3.89 27.99 -12.93
C GLN A 235 -4.32 26.53 -13.04
N LEU A 236 -5.50 26.25 -13.59
CA LEU A 236 -6.00 24.88 -13.74
C LEU A 236 -5.20 24.07 -14.76
N GLY A 237 -4.53 24.71 -15.72
CA GLY A 237 -3.74 24.03 -16.76
C GLY A 237 -2.68 23.08 -16.19
N GLU A 238 -1.91 23.51 -15.19
CA GLU A 238 -0.91 22.66 -14.52
C GLU A 238 -1.53 21.45 -13.79
N ILE A 239 -2.76 21.60 -13.28
CA ILE A 239 -3.48 20.55 -12.59
C ILE A 239 -3.97 19.48 -13.55
N LEU A 240 -4.41 19.90 -14.75
CA LEU A 240 -4.94 19.02 -15.78
C LEU A 240 -3.88 18.06 -16.36
N GLU A 241 -2.60 18.36 -16.19
CA GLU A 241 -1.49 17.48 -16.56
C GLU A 241 -1.15 16.43 -15.49
N ASN A 242 -1.78 16.49 -14.32
CA ASN A 242 -1.45 15.64 -13.18
C ASN A 242 -2.39 14.43 -13.08
N ASP A 243 -1.84 13.20 -13.18
CA ASP A 243 -2.59 11.93 -13.07
C ASP A 243 -2.80 11.45 -11.62
N SER A 244 -2.49 12.27 -10.60
CA SER A 244 -2.68 11.89 -9.19
C SER A 244 -4.16 11.75 -8.87
N VAL A 245 -4.52 10.70 -8.10
CA VAL A 245 -5.89 10.50 -7.61
C VAL A 245 -6.22 11.52 -6.52
N VAL A 246 -7.38 12.12 -6.64
CA VAL A 246 -7.96 13.07 -5.67
C VAL A 246 -8.97 12.38 -4.77
N MET A 247 -9.82 11.55 -5.35
CA MET A 247 -10.81 10.78 -4.58
C MET A 247 -11.15 9.48 -5.28
N THR A 248 -11.58 8.51 -4.46
CA THR A 248 -12.14 7.24 -4.93
C THR A 248 -13.61 7.20 -4.52
N VAL A 249 -14.49 6.85 -5.45
CA VAL A 249 -15.94 6.87 -5.27
C VAL A 249 -16.52 5.49 -5.55
N GLU A 250 -17.22 4.95 -4.57
CA GLU A 250 -18.10 3.80 -4.73
C GLU A 250 -19.52 4.32 -4.94
N LEU A 251 -20.16 3.90 -6.01
CA LEU A 251 -21.52 4.30 -6.37
C LEU A 251 -22.45 3.09 -6.26
N THR A 252 -23.55 3.26 -5.53
CA THR A 252 -24.56 2.22 -5.42
C THR A 252 -25.96 2.80 -5.69
N ASP A 253 -26.84 1.96 -6.25
CA ASP A 253 -28.26 2.29 -6.42
C ASP A 253 -29.04 2.22 -5.09
N ALA A 254 -30.36 2.39 -5.17
CA ALA A 254 -31.25 2.34 -4.02
C ALA A 254 -31.23 0.97 -3.31
N GLU A 255 -30.94 -0.10 -4.04
CA GLU A 255 -30.86 -1.48 -3.56
C GLU A 255 -29.48 -1.83 -3.03
N GLY A 256 -28.51 -0.89 -3.06
CA GLY A 256 -27.14 -1.10 -2.61
C GLY A 256 -26.23 -1.85 -3.60
N LYS A 257 -26.66 -2.02 -4.86
CA LYS A 257 -25.89 -2.65 -5.90
C LYS A 257 -24.93 -1.64 -6.55
N PRO A 258 -23.65 -1.98 -6.78
CA PRO A 258 -22.71 -1.12 -7.51
C PRO A 258 -23.28 -0.71 -8.86
N THR A 259 -23.23 0.57 -9.15
CA THR A 259 -23.79 1.14 -10.39
C THR A 259 -22.82 2.14 -11.00
N ARG A 260 -22.83 2.23 -12.34
CA ARG A 260 -22.10 3.26 -13.06
C ARG A 260 -23.08 4.39 -13.42
N PRO A 261 -22.75 5.64 -13.13
CA PRO A 261 -23.63 6.75 -13.51
C PRO A 261 -23.73 6.83 -15.05
N PRO A 262 -24.88 7.24 -15.59
CA PRO A 262 -24.99 7.53 -17.00
C PRO A 262 -24.14 8.75 -17.36
N GLY A 263 -23.30 8.63 -18.39
CA GLY A 263 -22.42 9.71 -18.84
C GLY A 263 -21.26 10.01 -17.89
N GLU A 264 -20.78 11.23 -17.95
CA GLU A 264 -19.69 11.74 -17.11
C GLU A 264 -20.27 12.52 -15.92
N PRO A 265 -20.16 12.00 -14.69
CA PRO A 265 -20.68 12.69 -13.50
C PRO A 265 -19.90 13.97 -13.24
N LEU A 266 -20.62 15.02 -12.83
CA LEU A 266 -20.04 16.26 -12.34
C LEU A 266 -19.94 16.20 -10.80
N TRP A 267 -18.72 16.22 -10.29
CA TRP A 267 -18.39 16.23 -8.87
C TRP A 267 -18.24 17.69 -8.44
N ARG A 268 -19.33 18.28 -7.99
CA ARG A 268 -19.38 19.69 -7.64
C ARG A 268 -18.53 19.98 -6.40
N GLY A 269 -17.69 20.98 -6.53
CA GLY A 269 -16.83 21.52 -5.48
C GLY A 269 -17.22 22.94 -5.09
N VAL A 270 -16.32 23.90 -5.33
CA VAL A 270 -16.47 25.31 -4.94
C VAL A 270 -17.23 26.12 -5.97
N THR A 271 -17.99 27.14 -5.51
CA THR A 271 -18.61 28.15 -6.37
C THR A 271 -17.88 29.48 -6.25
N LEU A 272 -17.71 30.11 -7.39
CA LEU A 272 -17.02 31.38 -7.54
C LEU A 272 -18.01 32.41 -8.10
N THR A 273 -18.16 33.53 -7.39
CA THR A 273 -19.23 34.51 -7.68
C THR A 273 -18.72 35.90 -8.04
N GLN A 274 -17.54 36.29 -7.58
CA GLN A 274 -16.96 37.62 -7.86
C GLN A 274 -15.82 37.50 -8.87
N TYR A 275 -15.87 38.30 -9.89
CA TYR A 275 -14.85 38.36 -10.95
C TYR A 275 -14.18 39.73 -10.98
N GLU A 276 -12.85 39.73 -10.97
CA GLU A 276 -12.02 40.92 -11.09
C GLU A 276 -10.78 40.60 -11.96
N ASN A 277 -10.71 41.12 -13.17
CA ASN A 277 -9.53 41.06 -14.03
C ASN A 277 -8.82 39.70 -14.07
N GLY A 278 -9.51 38.68 -14.53
CA GLY A 278 -8.97 37.32 -14.63
C GLY A 278 -8.89 36.56 -13.31
N ARG A 279 -9.50 37.05 -12.24
CA ARG A 279 -9.54 36.38 -10.93
C ARG A 279 -10.97 36.16 -10.48
N TRP A 280 -11.25 34.95 -10.09
CA TRP A 280 -12.51 34.57 -9.46
C TRP A 280 -12.33 34.46 -7.96
N LYS A 281 -13.29 34.96 -7.18
CA LYS A 281 -13.34 34.88 -5.72
C LYS A 281 -14.66 34.29 -5.26
N ARG A 282 -14.56 33.52 -4.18
CA ARG A 282 -15.74 33.06 -3.46
C ARG A 282 -16.27 34.20 -2.57
N GLN A 283 -17.58 34.40 -2.54
CA GLN A 283 -18.19 35.34 -1.62
C GLN A 283 -18.14 34.78 -0.20
N ASN A 284 -17.29 35.34 0.64
CA ASN A 284 -17.01 34.86 2.00
C ASN A 284 -17.83 35.60 3.08
N LYS A 285 -19.11 35.85 2.84
CA LYS A 285 -20.01 36.51 3.81
C LYS A 285 -20.99 35.55 4.47
N ALA A 286 -20.49 34.48 5.11
CA ALA A 286 -21.37 33.68 5.92
C ALA A 286 -20.78 33.37 7.30
N THR A 287 -20.92 34.32 8.21
CA THR A 287 -20.88 34.08 9.67
C THR A 287 -22.17 33.42 10.17
N ILE A 288 -23.02 32.91 9.27
CA ILE A 288 -24.28 32.28 9.65
C ILE A 288 -24.08 30.78 9.52
N GLN A 289 -23.74 30.13 10.62
CA GLN A 289 -23.80 28.68 10.79
C GLN A 289 -25.27 28.19 10.78
N TRP A 290 -25.91 28.23 9.63
CA TRP A 290 -27.12 27.45 9.41
C TRP A 290 -26.69 26.04 9.06
N ILE A 291 -26.65 25.18 10.08
CA ILE A 291 -26.50 23.74 9.86
C ILE A 291 -27.85 23.31 9.25
N VAL A 292 -27.87 23.14 7.93
CA VAL A 292 -28.97 22.45 7.27
C VAL A 292 -28.85 20.98 7.67
N SER A 293 -29.74 20.54 8.55
CA SER A 293 -29.79 19.11 8.89
C SER A 293 -30.21 18.30 7.67
N PRO A 294 -29.59 17.14 7.43
CA PRO A 294 -29.86 16.28 6.27
C PRO A 294 -31.35 15.95 6.07
N SER A 295 -32.11 15.83 7.18
CA SER A 295 -33.53 15.50 7.17
C SER A 295 -34.46 16.61 6.64
N GLN A 296 -33.97 17.82 6.38
CA GLN A 296 -34.77 18.94 5.87
C GLN A 296 -34.75 19.07 4.33
N ALA A 297 -33.90 18.32 3.66
CA ALA A 297 -33.92 18.22 2.20
C ALA A 297 -35.09 17.33 1.75
N GLY A 298 -36.29 17.86 1.78
CA GLY A 298 -37.56 17.13 1.58
C GLY A 298 -37.83 16.64 0.15
N ASN A 299 -36.83 16.23 -0.62
CA ASN A 299 -37.03 15.73 -1.97
C ASN A 299 -36.64 14.23 -2.05
N ARG A 300 -37.65 13.36 -1.98
CA ARG A 300 -37.47 11.93 -2.26
C ARG A 300 -37.36 11.75 -3.79
N SER A 301 -36.16 11.59 -4.29
CA SER A 301 -35.95 11.16 -5.68
C SER A 301 -36.45 9.73 -5.86
N ALA A 302 -37.03 9.46 -7.04
CA ALA A 302 -37.44 8.10 -7.42
C ALA A 302 -36.23 7.14 -7.58
N SER A 303 -35.04 7.66 -7.83
CA SER A 303 -33.83 6.86 -8.06
C SER A 303 -32.61 7.54 -7.41
N PRO A 304 -32.40 7.39 -6.09
CA PRO A 304 -31.23 7.95 -5.42
C PRO A 304 -29.96 7.18 -5.79
N ILE A 305 -28.85 7.91 -5.95
CA ILE A 305 -27.52 7.34 -6.03
C ILE A 305 -26.81 7.59 -4.69
N HIS A 306 -26.31 6.52 -4.10
CA HIS A 306 -25.49 6.58 -2.90
C HIS A 306 -24.02 6.65 -3.32
N GLN A 307 -23.30 7.65 -2.83
CA GLN A 307 -21.89 7.90 -3.08
C GLN A 307 -21.13 7.66 -1.77
N SER A 308 -20.21 6.70 -1.74
CA SER A 308 -19.25 6.53 -0.66
C SER A 308 -17.90 7.04 -1.15
N ILE A 309 -17.49 8.20 -0.65
CA ILE A 309 -16.36 8.97 -1.17
C ILE A 309 -15.23 8.96 -0.17
N LYS A 310 -14.05 8.53 -0.64
CA LYS A 310 -12.79 8.69 0.07
C LYS A 310 -11.96 9.76 -0.61
N LEU A 311 -11.81 10.89 0.06
CA LEU A 311 -11.00 12.00 -0.38
C LEU A 311 -9.56 11.81 0.11
N GLU A 312 -8.60 11.92 -0.79
CA GLU A 312 -7.18 11.90 -0.44
C GLU A 312 -6.77 13.15 0.34
N PRO A 313 -5.67 13.10 1.12
CA PRO A 313 -5.19 14.26 1.87
C PRO A 313 -4.96 15.46 0.97
N ASN A 314 -5.63 16.56 1.26
CA ASN A 314 -5.47 17.84 0.58
C ASN A 314 -5.70 18.98 1.56
N ASP A 315 -5.32 20.19 1.19
CA ASP A 315 -5.41 21.41 1.97
C ASP A 315 -6.75 22.14 1.85
N SER A 316 -7.67 21.68 0.98
CA SER A 316 -8.99 22.29 0.81
C SER A 316 -10.00 21.77 1.82
N THR A 317 -10.88 22.67 2.30
CA THR A 317 -12.05 22.31 3.12
C THR A 317 -13.24 21.82 2.29
N THR A 318 -13.18 21.99 0.97
CA THR A 318 -14.27 21.63 0.05
C THR A 318 -14.41 20.12 -0.10
N LEU A 319 -15.62 19.62 -0.07
CA LEU A 319 -16.00 18.25 -0.39
C LEU A 319 -16.73 18.20 -1.73
N PHE A 320 -16.54 17.11 -2.45
CA PHE A 320 -17.07 16.94 -3.79
C PHE A 320 -18.23 15.95 -3.79
N ALA A 321 -19.30 16.24 -4.52
CA ALA A 321 -20.45 15.35 -4.65
C ALA A 321 -21.22 15.62 -5.95
N MET A 322 -21.90 14.59 -6.46
CA MET A 322 -22.92 14.77 -7.50
C MET A 322 -24.12 15.54 -6.93
N ARG A 323 -24.77 16.32 -7.77
CA ARG A 323 -25.97 17.08 -7.42
C ARG A 323 -27.22 16.54 -8.11
N PRO A 324 -28.40 16.83 -7.56
CA PRO A 324 -28.72 17.46 -6.28
C PRO A 324 -28.41 16.56 -5.07
N VAL A 325 -27.85 17.14 -3.99
CA VAL A 325 -27.55 16.40 -2.76
C VAL A 325 -28.82 16.29 -1.91
N LEU A 326 -29.21 15.06 -1.56
CA LEU A 326 -30.38 14.75 -0.74
C LEU A 326 -30.03 14.54 0.74
N ASP A 327 -28.89 13.88 0.98
CA ASP A 327 -28.41 13.55 2.33
C ASP A 327 -26.89 13.39 2.35
N TRP A 328 -26.28 13.55 3.52
CA TRP A 328 -24.83 13.31 3.72
C TRP A 328 -24.50 12.89 5.15
N SER A 329 -23.44 12.13 5.30
CA SER A 329 -22.95 11.67 6.59
C SER A 329 -21.44 11.41 6.55
N ALA A 330 -20.80 11.40 7.72
CA ALA A 330 -19.42 10.94 7.86
C ALA A 330 -19.28 10.06 9.10
N PRO A 331 -18.39 9.07 9.09
CA PRO A 331 -18.16 8.18 10.23
C PRO A 331 -17.43 8.87 11.39
N THR A 332 -16.87 10.04 11.17
CA THR A 332 -16.15 10.84 12.16
C THR A 332 -17.10 11.74 12.96
N LYS A 333 -16.71 12.13 14.18
CA LYS A 333 -17.47 13.08 15.01
C LYS A 333 -17.62 14.48 14.38
N LEU A 334 -16.85 14.76 13.33
CA LEU A 334 -16.89 16.02 12.58
C LEU A 334 -17.74 15.79 11.32
N THR A 335 -19.03 15.92 11.45
CA THR A 335 -19.98 15.83 10.33
C THR A 335 -19.73 17.00 9.36
N PRO A 336 -19.68 16.76 8.04
CA PRO A 336 -19.61 17.86 7.08
C PRO A 336 -20.87 18.69 7.15
N TYR A 337 -20.76 19.95 6.79
CA TYR A 337 -21.91 20.85 6.70
C TYR A 337 -22.07 21.39 5.27
N MET A 338 -23.28 21.72 4.91
CA MET A 338 -23.56 22.38 3.63
C MET A 338 -23.67 23.89 3.87
N ASN A 339 -22.90 24.64 3.08
CA ASN A 339 -23.04 26.09 3.06
C ASN A 339 -24.37 26.46 2.38
N PRO A 340 -25.29 27.07 3.12
CA PRO A 340 -26.65 27.37 2.61
C PRO A 340 -26.63 28.41 1.48
N LEU A 341 -25.54 29.18 1.34
CA LEU A 341 -25.46 30.24 0.36
C LEU A 341 -25.17 29.68 -1.05
N ASP A 342 -24.31 28.67 -1.14
CA ASP A 342 -23.87 28.16 -2.42
C ASP A 342 -24.03 26.64 -2.54
N GLY A 343 -24.52 26.00 -1.50
CA GLY A 343 -24.72 24.55 -1.45
C GLY A 343 -23.43 23.73 -1.46
N THR A 344 -22.27 24.32 -1.21
CA THR A 344 -21.02 23.60 -1.12
C THR A 344 -20.97 22.76 0.14
N LEU A 345 -20.57 21.49 0.05
CA LEU A 345 -20.23 20.67 1.18
C LEU A 345 -18.85 21.01 1.70
N VAL A 346 -18.71 21.20 3.01
CA VAL A 346 -17.47 21.66 3.64
C VAL A 346 -17.16 20.79 4.86
N ARG A 347 -15.87 20.51 5.06
CA ARG A 347 -15.33 19.85 6.26
C ARG A 347 -14.61 20.86 7.16
N ASN A 348 -14.58 20.59 8.46
CA ASN A 348 -13.92 21.46 9.44
C ASN A 348 -12.41 21.22 9.57
N ASP A 349 -11.88 20.12 9.02
CA ASP A 349 -10.46 19.76 9.11
C ASP A 349 -9.92 19.40 7.73
N THR A 350 -8.83 20.03 7.32
CA THR A 350 -8.14 19.80 6.04
C THR A 350 -7.07 18.71 6.11
N ARG A 351 -6.83 18.17 7.32
CA ARG A 351 -5.74 17.22 7.54
C ARG A 351 -6.17 15.78 7.31
N GLY A 352 -5.40 15.05 6.52
CA GLY A 352 -5.57 13.63 6.27
C GLY A 352 -6.65 13.28 5.24
N SER A 353 -6.81 11.98 4.99
CA SER A 353 -7.90 11.47 4.15
C SER A 353 -9.23 11.63 4.86
N TYR A 354 -10.30 11.87 4.09
CA TYR A 354 -11.62 12.10 4.63
C TYR A 354 -12.67 11.22 3.96
N ASP A 355 -13.29 10.34 4.74
CA ASP A 355 -14.34 9.45 4.27
C ASP A 355 -15.71 10.06 4.58
N TYR A 356 -16.58 10.14 3.58
CA TYR A 356 -17.95 10.63 3.74
C TYR A 356 -18.90 9.96 2.75
N LYS A 357 -20.18 10.02 3.05
CA LYS A 357 -21.24 9.48 2.22
C LYS A 357 -22.21 10.58 1.82
N VAL A 358 -22.67 10.53 0.57
CA VAL A 358 -23.65 11.45 0.02
C VAL A 358 -24.72 10.66 -0.70
N VAL A 359 -25.96 11.09 -0.59
CA VAL A 359 -27.09 10.59 -1.38
C VAL A 359 -27.51 11.70 -2.32
N SER A 360 -27.55 11.42 -3.62
CA SER A 360 -27.94 12.38 -4.65
C SER A 360 -29.06 11.83 -5.53
N ALA A 361 -29.81 12.74 -6.16
CA ALA A 361 -30.78 12.37 -7.19
C ALA A 361 -30.09 12.16 -8.55
N THR A 362 -30.68 11.33 -9.40
CA THR A 362 -30.19 11.08 -10.77
C THR A 362 -30.70 12.07 -11.79
N ASP A 363 -31.77 12.80 -11.49
CA ASP A 363 -32.38 13.75 -12.42
C ASP A 363 -31.57 15.05 -12.44
N VAL A 364 -30.61 15.09 -13.38
CA VAL A 364 -29.64 16.19 -13.51
C VAL A 364 -30.25 17.41 -14.22
N ASP A 365 -31.31 17.23 -15.02
CA ASP A 365 -31.91 18.29 -15.85
C ASP A 365 -33.02 19.05 -15.14
N ALA A 366 -33.50 18.55 -14.01
CA ALA A 366 -34.50 19.25 -13.21
C ALA A 366 -33.87 20.45 -12.48
N PRO A 367 -34.48 21.65 -12.52
CA PRO A 367 -33.97 22.78 -11.79
C PRO A 367 -33.87 22.51 -10.29
N GLN A 368 -32.66 22.68 -9.75
CA GLN A 368 -32.33 22.33 -8.39
C GLN A 368 -32.80 23.42 -7.43
N ARG A 369 -33.73 23.08 -6.47
CA ARG A 369 -34.28 24.00 -5.52
C ARG A 369 -33.65 23.98 -4.11
N GLN A 370 -32.49 23.39 -3.96
CA GLN A 370 -31.92 23.03 -2.65
C GLN A 370 -31.26 24.18 -1.87
N GLU A 371 -31.18 25.36 -2.42
CA GLU A 371 -30.53 26.48 -1.76
C GLU A 371 -31.56 27.40 -1.07
N ALA A 372 -31.09 28.13 -0.06
CA ALA A 372 -31.90 29.17 0.57
C ALA A 372 -32.40 30.16 -0.49
N PRO A 373 -33.58 30.76 -0.27
CA PRO A 373 -34.10 31.80 -1.17
C PRO A 373 -33.04 32.85 -1.46
N ILE A 374 -32.86 33.18 -2.73
CA ILE A 374 -31.89 34.18 -3.14
C ILE A 374 -32.41 35.54 -2.75
N LEU A 375 -31.71 36.17 -1.81
CA LEU A 375 -31.98 37.55 -1.42
C LEU A 375 -31.53 38.49 -2.54
N GLU A 376 -32.08 39.70 -2.61
CA GLU A 376 -31.80 40.64 -3.70
C GLU A 376 -30.34 41.05 -3.78
N ASP A 377 -29.67 41.24 -2.63
CA ASP A 377 -28.23 41.52 -2.55
C ASP A 377 -27.35 40.40 -3.20
N ARG A 378 -27.80 39.16 -3.11
CA ARG A 378 -27.13 38.01 -3.75
C ARG A 378 -27.39 37.94 -5.25
N ARG A 379 -28.62 38.32 -5.66
CA ARG A 379 -28.94 38.43 -7.10
C ARG A 379 -28.07 39.49 -7.77
N GLU A 380 -27.85 40.63 -7.09
CA GLU A 380 -26.94 41.67 -7.56
C GLU A 380 -25.51 41.13 -7.71
N THR A 381 -25.00 40.38 -6.74
CA THR A 381 -23.65 39.74 -6.84
C THR A 381 -23.55 38.76 -8.01
N LEU A 382 -24.63 38.00 -8.27
CA LEU A 382 -24.68 37.02 -9.37
C LEU A 382 -24.83 37.65 -10.74
N LEU A 383 -25.18 38.94 -10.82
CA LEU A 383 -25.26 39.76 -12.01
C LEU A 383 -24.08 40.73 -12.16
N ALA A 384 -23.23 40.83 -11.13
CA ALA A 384 -22.17 41.81 -11.08
C ALA A 384 -21.11 41.55 -12.20
N VAL A 385 -20.93 42.58 -13.03
CA VAL A 385 -19.84 42.69 -14.01
C VAL A 385 -19.50 44.19 -14.09
N GLU A 386 -18.23 44.53 -14.07
CA GLU A 386 -17.78 45.93 -14.20
C GLU A 386 -18.27 46.54 -15.52
N ALA A 387 -18.68 47.83 -15.50
CA ALA A 387 -19.37 48.47 -16.61
C ALA A 387 -18.62 48.39 -17.94
N PRO A 388 -17.31 48.67 -18.06
CA PRO A 388 -16.60 48.58 -19.35
C PRO A 388 -16.58 47.12 -19.88
N LEU A 389 -16.34 46.15 -19.04
CA LEU A 389 -16.32 44.75 -19.40
C LEU A 389 -17.72 44.24 -19.77
N ARG A 390 -18.74 44.65 -19.03
CA ARG A 390 -20.13 44.28 -19.30
C ARG A 390 -20.59 44.71 -20.68
N ASP A 391 -20.25 45.94 -21.08
CA ASP A 391 -20.68 46.47 -22.37
C ASP A 391 -20.03 45.72 -23.53
N GLN A 392 -18.73 45.40 -23.45
CA GLN A 392 -18.03 44.57 -24.44
C GLN A 392 -18.63 43.16 -24.54
N LEU A 393 -18.90 42.49 -23.41
CA LEU A 393 -19.52 41.17 -23.39
C LEU A 393 -20.96 41.20 -23.94
N ARG A 394 -21.69 42.27 -23.68
CA ARG A 394 -23.05 42.45 -24.19
C ARG A 394 -23.10 42.59 -25.68
N GLU A 395 -22.14 43.28 -26.30
CA GLU A 395 -22.00 43.37 -27.76
C GLU A 395 -21.85 41.99 -28.41
N ILE A 396 -21.18 41.05 -27.74
CA ILE A 396 -21.02 39.65 -28.20
C ILE A 396 -22.29 38.85 -27.95
N ALA A 397 -22.89 38.99 -26.76
CA ALA A 397 -24.01 38.13 -26.32
C ALA A 397 -25.35 38.48 -26.99
N LEU A 398 -25.63 39.78 -27.23
CA LEU A 398 -26.92 40.24 -27.76
C LEU A 398 -27.27 39.63 -29.13
N PRO A 399 -26.39 39.62 -30.14
CA PRO A 399 -26.72 39.01 -31.42
C PRO A 399 -27.10 37.55 -31.36
N ILE A 400 -26.47 36.80 -30.42
CA ILE A 400 -26.74 35.37 -30.23
C ILE A 400 -28.15 35.18 -29.64
N VAL A 401 -28.50 35.96 -28.64
CA VAL A 401 -29.81 35.87 -27.96
C VAL A 401 -30.93 36.40 -28.83
N GLU A 402 -30.73 37.50 -29.56
CA GLU A 402 -31.69 38.08 -30.47
C GLU A 402 -31.92 37.25 -31.75
N GLY A 403 -30.92 36.42 -32.13
CA GLY A 403 -31.04 35.43 -33.19
C GLY A 403 -31.99 34.28 -32.91
N LEU A 404 -32.42 34.10 -31.65
CA LEU A 404 -33.37 33.06 -31.31
C LEU A 404 -34.78 33.31 -31.87
N PRO A 405 -35.59 32.26 -32.15
CA PRO A 405 -37.01 32.37 -32.45
C PRO A 405 -37.76 33.14 -31.34
N GLU A 406 -38.84 33.88 -31.69
CA GLU A 406 -39.60 34.69 -30.70
C GLU A 406 -39.97 33.96 -29.41
N ALA A 407 -40.39 32.70 -29.53
CA ALA A 407 -40.75 31.89 -28.35
C ALA A 407 -39.49 31.56 -27.45
N GLY A 408 -38.28 31.60 -27.96
CA GLY A 408 -37.05 31.36 -27.22
C GLY A 408 -36.45 32.65 -26.62
N ARG A 409 -36.76 33.82 -27.16
CA ARG A 409 -36.22 35.08 -26.68
C ARG A 409 -36.70 35.50 -25.29
N GLU A 410 -37.94 35.13 -24.94
CA GLU A 410 -38.49 35.43 -23.63
C GLU A 410 -38.03 34.45 -22.51
N GLY A 411 -37.54 33.24 -22.88
CA GLY A 411 -37.16 32.22 -21.94
C GLY A 411 -35.68 32.33 -21.50
N LEU A 412 -35.42 32.56 -20.22
CA LEU A 412 -34.04 32.62 -19.68
C LEU A 412 -33.25 31.35 -19.96
N THR A 413 -33.90 30.19 -19.89
CA THR A 413 -33.29 28.89 -20.19
C THR A 413 -32.84 28.77 -21.62
N ALA A 414 -33.68 29.18 -22.59
CA ALA A 414 -33.33 29.15 -24.02
C ALA A 414 -32.17 30.08 -24.32
N ARG A 415 -32.18 31.28 -23.75
CA ARG A 415 -31.08 32.27 -23.92
C ARG A 415 -29.77 31.74 -23.32
N ALA A 416 -29.84 31.09 -22.16
CA ALA A 416 -28.67 30.51 -21.50
C ALA A 416 -28.06 29.36 -22.33
N ARG A 417 -28.91 28.46 -22.86
CA ARG A 417 -28.48 27.38 -23.73
C ARG A 417 -27.90 27.87 -25.06
N ALA A 418 -28.44 28.90 -25.66
CA ALA A 418 -27.88 29.46 -26.89
C ALA A 418 -26.46 30.00 -26.69
N LEU A 419 -26.19 30.65 -25.57
CA LEU A 419 -24.83 31.14 -25.26
C LEU A 419 -23.88 29.98 -24.93
N GLU A 420 -24.36 28.89 -24.31
CA GLU A 420 -23.61 27.66 -24.09
C GLU A 420 -23.21 27.00 -25.42
N GLU A 421 -24.21 26.79 -26.31
CA GLU A 421 -24.03 26.22 -27.66
C GLU A 421 -23.07 27.03 -28.54
N TYR A 422 -23.16 28.36 -28.43
CA TYR A 422 -22.22 29.24 -29.14
C TYR A 422 -20.78 28.96 -28.76
N LEU A 423 -20.47 28.81 -27.52
CA LEU A 423 -19.10 28.52 -27.06
C LEU A 423 -18.69 27.07 -27.33
N ARG A 424 -19.62 26.13 -27.16
CA ARG A 424 -19.32 24.69 -27.23
C ARG A 424 -19.35 24.11 -28.62
N ASP A 425 -20.37 24.50 -29.43
CA ASP A 425 -20.74 23.77 -30.64
C ASP A 425 -20.55 24.61 -31.94
N SER A 426 -20.22 25.91 -31.84
CA SER A 426 -20.06 26.77 -33.04
C SER A 426 -18.85 26.42 -33.90
N GLY A 427 -17.88 25.69 -33.36
CA GLY A 427 -16.59 25.42 -33.99
C GLY A 427 -15.66 26.65 -34.09
N ALA A 428 -16.05 27.76 -33.45
CA ALA A 428 -15.24 28.98 -33.42
C ALA A 428 -14.17 28.93 -32.31
N PHE A 429 -14.34 28.04 -31.33
CA PHE A 429 -13.48 27.95 -30.14
C PHE A 429 -12.87 26.56 -30.03
N GLY A 430 -11.55 26.49 -29.71
CA GLY A 430 -10.79 25.26 -29.53
C GLY A 430 -10.37 25.05 -28.08
N TYR A 431 -10.14 23.76 -27.69
CA TYR A 431 -9.65 23.41 -26.36
C TYR A 431 -8.14 23.24 -26.39
N THR A 432 -7.41 23.95 -25.50
CA THR A 432 -5.96 23.80 -25.31
C THR A 432 -5.57 23.98 -23.84
N LEU A 433 -4.52 23.29 -23.41
CA LEU A 433 -3.88 23.52 -22.11
C LEU A 433 -2.73 24.53 -22.19
N GLU A 434 -2.21 24.79 -23.40
CA GLU A 434 -1.16 25.80 -23.62
C GLU A 434 -1.78 27.20 -23.61
N MET A 435 -1.27 28.06 -22.72
CA MET A 435 -1.89 29.35 -22.43
C MET A 435 -0.91 30.51 -22.67
N ASP A 436 -0.91 31.05 -23.90
CA ASP A 436 -0.20 32.30 -24.23
C ASP A 436 -1.18 33.49 -24.23
N VAL A 437 -0.88 34.54 -23.51
CA VAL A 437 -1.68 35.79 -23.52
C VAL A 437 -1.39 36.55 -24.80
N THR A 438 -2.45 36.82 -25.58
CA THR A 438 -2.30 37.53 -26.86
C THR A 438 -2.17 39.04 -26.64
N ASP A 439 -3.05 39.61 -25.82
CA ASP A 439 -2.96 41.04 -25.41
C ASP A 439 -3.09 41.23 -23.90
N PRO A 440 -1.98 41.47 -23.17
CA PRO A 440 -2.00 41.65 -21.73
C PRO A 440 -2.72 42.91 -21.24
N LYS A 441 -3.19 43.77 -22.13
CA LYS A 441 -3.96 44.98 -21.79
C LYS A 441 -5.46 44.70 -21.71
N LEU A 442 -5.93 43.64 -22.37
CA LEU A 442 -7.33 43.23 -22.34
C LEU A 442 -7.62 42.35 -21.13
N ASP A 443 -8.90 42.36 -20.73
CA ASP A 443 -9.36 41.33 -19.79
C ASP A 443 -9.17 39.94 -20.42
N PRO A 444 -8.64 38.95 -19.68
CA PRO A 444 -8.34 37.62 -20.24
C PRO A 444 -9.54 36.93 -20.88
N VAL A 445 -10.76 37.22 -20.43
CA VAL A 445 -11.99 36.62 -20.98
C VAL A 445 -12.36 37.32 -22.29
N VAL A 446 -12.14 38.63 -22.42
CA VAL A 446 -12.34 39.35 -23.67
C VAL A 446 -11.30 38.94 -24.70
N ASP A 447 -10.03 38.83 -24.32
CA ASP A 447 -8.96 38.32 -25.19
C ASP A 447 -9.27 36.90 -25.71
N PHE A 448 -9.78 36.02 -24.85
CA PHE A 448 -10.27 34.70 -25.26
C PHE A 448 -11.40 34.78 -26.29
N LEU A 449 -12.42 35.62 -26.05
CA LEU A 449 -13.60 35.70 -26.91
C LEU A 449 -13.35 36.38 -28.27
N THR A 450 -12.40 37.31 -28.34
CA THR A 450 -12.22 38.18 -29.53
C THR A 450 -10.97 37.86 -30.32
N ASN A 451 -9.89 37.44 -29.71
CA ASN A 451 -8.60 37.31 -30.36
C ASN A 451 -8.14 35.85 -30.45
N ARG A 452 -8.20 35.15 -29.34
CA ARG A 452 -7.52 33.89 -29.18
C ARG A 452 -8.33 32.68 -29.60
N HIS A 453 -9.59 32.64 -29.18
CA HIS A 453 -10.54 31.56 -29.43
C HIS A 453 -10.10 30.16 -28.98
N GLU A 454 -9.03 30.05 -28.20
CA GLU A 454 -8.52 28.79 -27.65
C GLU A 454 -8.27 28.90 -26.14
N GLY A 455 -8.62 27.86 -25.38
CA GLY A 455 -8.44 27.84 -23.93
C GLY A 455 -8.92 26.54 -23.27
N HIS A 456 -8.70 26.43 -21.98
CA HIS A 456 -9.26 25.31 -21.22
C HIS A 456 -10.56 25.66 -20.51
N CYS A 457 -11.17 24.70 -19.80
CA CYS A 457 -12.52 24.83 -19.22
C CYS A 457 -12.75 26.10 -18.38
N GLU A 458 -11.74 26.65 -17.67
CA GLU A 458 -11.90 27.89 -16.90
C GLU A 458 -12.22 29.09 -17.78
N TYR A 459 -11.61 29.19 -18.98
CA TYR A 459 -11.92 30.28 -19.91
C TYR A 459 -13.32 30.18 -20.48
N PHE A 460 -13.72 28.98 -20.89
CA PHE A 460 -15.08 28.70 -21.37
C PHE A 460 -16.13 29.00 -20.30
N ALA A 461 -15.93 28.48 -19.05
CA ALA A 461 -16.85 28.70 -17.94
C ALA A 461 -16.91 30.17 -17.52
N SER A 462 -15.76 30.88 -17.52
CA SER A 462 -15.71 32.33 -17.24
C SER A 462 -16.43 33.13 -18.30
N ALA A 463 -16.17 32.86 -19.57
CA ALA A 463 -16.81 33.50 -20.68
C ALA A 463 -18.33 33.35 -20.63
N LEU A 464 -18.82 32.09 -20.46
CA LEU A 464 -20.26 31.86 -20.36
C LEU A 464 -20.88 32.56 -19.12
N THR A 465 -20.22 32.49 -17.95
CA THR A 465 -20.73 33.17 -16.76
C THR A 465 -20.90 34.67 -16.97
N LEU A 466 -19.89 35.32 -17.56
CA LEU A 466 -19.91 36.76 -17.77
C LEU A 466 -20.83 37.17 -18.94
N LEU A 467 -20.94 36.39 -20.00
CA LEU A 467 -21.92 36.59 -21.08
C LEU A 467 -23.36 36.53 -20.56
N LEU A 468 -23.67 35.50 -19.72
CA LEU A 468 -24.98 35.37 -19.07
C LEU A 468 -25.32 36.60 -18.22
N ARG A 469 -24.39 37.06 -17.41
CA ARG A 469 -24.55 38.24 -16.56
C ARG A 469 -24.76 39.50 -17.36
N SER A 470 -24.05 39.66 -18.49
CA SER A 470 -24.18 40.83 -19.34
C SER A 470 -25.58 40.97 -19.96
N VAL A 471 -26.30 39.88 -20.15
CA VAL A 471 -27.69 39.86 -20.66
C VAL A 471 -28.74 39.69 -19.56
N GLY A 472 -28.35 39.87 -18.27
CA GLY A 472 -29.25 39.89 -17.13
C GLY A 472 -29.64 38.51 -16.56
N ILE A 473 -28.92 37.44 -16.89
CA ILE A 473 -29.10 36.09 -16.32
C ILE A 473 -28.13 35.90 -15.14
N PRO A 474 -28.64 35.74 -13.89
CA PRO A 474 -27.76 35.49 -12.75
C PRO A 474 -27.01 34.16 -12.94
N ALA A 475 -25.69 34.17 -12.82
CA ALA A 475 -24.87 33.01 -13.06
C ALA A 475 -23.66 32.98 -12.11
N ARG A 476 -23.12 31.77 -11.87
CA ARG A 476 -21.90 31.53 -11.10
C ARG A 476 -21.05 30.45 -11.74
N MET A 477 -19.75 30.60 -11.60
CA MET A 477 -18.79 29.58 -12.02
C MET A 477 -18.67 28.51 -10.94
N VAL A 478 -18.51 27.27 -11.34
CA VAL A 478 -18.32 26.13 -10.45
C VAL A 478 -17.04 25.41 -10.82
N ASN A 479 -16.19 25.15 -9.85
CA ASN A 479 -15.03 24.30 -10.00
C ASN A 479 -15.25 22.97 -9.28
N GLY A 480 -14.89 21.88 -9.92
CA GLY A 480 -15.05 20.51 -9.44
C GLY A 480 -14.30 19.52 -10.31
N PHE A 481 -14.85 18.35 -10.49
CA PHE A 481 -14.32 17.33 -11.37
C PHE A 481 -15.42 16.82 -12.29
N LYS A 482 -15.05 16.37 -13.51
CA LYS A 482 -15.95 15.79 -14.50
C LYS A 482 -15.44 14.41 -14.90
N GLY A 483 -16.29 13.37 -14.78
CA GLY A 483 -15.95 12.00 -15.10
C GLY A 483 -15.09 11.32 -14.04
N GLY A 484 -14.26 10.42 -14.47
CA GLY A 484 -13.35 9.61 -13.66
C GLY A 484 -13.03 8.28 -14.36
N ASP A 485 -11.96 7.62 -13.95
CA ASP A 485 -11.56 6.31 -14.44
C ASP A 485 -12.37 5.22 -13.73
N TRP A 486 -13.25 4.53 -14.45
CA TRP A 486 -14.00 3.40 -13.90
C TRP A 486 -13.13 2.14 -13.88
N ASN A 487 -13.07 1.47 -12.75
CA ASN A 487 -12.36 0.21 -12.59
C ASN A 487 -13.37 -0.96 -12.54
N GLU A 488 -13.36 -1.80 -13.56
CA GLU A 488 -14.29 -2.94 -13.68
C GLU A 488 -14.08 -4.02 -12.59
N ILE A 489 -12.87 -4.10 -12.02
CA ILE A 489 -12.54 -5.12 -11.01
C ILE A 489 -13.07 -4.69 -9.64
N THR A 490 -12.83 -3.43 -9.26
CA THR A 490 -13.26 -2.89 -7.96
C THR A 490 -14.67 -2.30 -8.00
N GLN A 491 -15.22 -2.08 -9.19
CA GLN A 491 -16.49 -1.38 -9.42
C GLN A 491 -16.54 0.00 -8.75
N MET A 492 -15.42 0.71 -8.80
CA MET A 492 -15.25 2.04 -8.24
C MET A 492 -14.74 3.01 -9.29
N MET A 493 -14.98 4.29 -9.06
CA MET A 493 -14.51 5.38 -9.90
C MET A 493 -13.35 6.09 -9.20
N SER A 494 -12.20 6.19 -9.88
CA SER A 494 -11.04 6.96 -9.46
C SER A 494 -11.06 8.32 -10.14
N VAL A 495 -11.27 9.38 -9.36
CA VAL A 495 -11.23 10.75 -9.84
C VAL A 495 -9.84 11.31 -9.60
N ARG A 496 -9.21 11.81 -10.68
CA ARG A 496 -7.82 12.30 -10.69
C ARG A 496 -7.76 13.80 -10.90
N GLN A 497 -6.62 14.43 -10.65
CA GLN A 497 -6.45 15.86 -10.89
C GLN A 497 -6.73 16.25 -12.34
N LYS A 498 -6.32 15.43 -13.32
CA LYS A 498 -6.62 15.64 -14.74
C LYS A 498 -8.12 15.70 -15.10
N HIS A 499 -9.00 15.22 -14.21
CA HIS A 499 -10.44 15.31 -14.35
C HIS A 499 -11.01 16.62 -13.78
N ALA A 500 -10.15 17.53 -13.28
CA ALA A 500 -10.58 18.85 -12.83
C ALA A 500 -11.33 19.57 -13.97
N HIS A 501 -12.41 20.25 -13.60
CA HIS A 501 -13.30 20.86 -14.57
C HIS A 501 -14.03 22.06 -14.00
N SER A 502 -14.29 23.03 -14.88
CA SER A 502 -15.06 24.23 -14.57
C SER A 502 -16.29 24.28 -15.47
N TRP A 503 -17.43 24.61 -14.87
CA TRP A 503 -18.70 24.79 -15.57
C TRP A 503 -19.50 25.93 -14.97
N VAL A 504 -20.72 26.16 -15.46
CA VAL A 504 -21.57 27.28 -15.07
C VAL A 504 -22.89 26.78 -14.47
N GLU A 505 -23.34 27.43 -13.42
CA GLU A 505 -24.70 27.31 -12.92
C GLU A 505 -25.42 28.64 -13.14
N ALA A 506 -26.53 28.60 -13.89
CA ALA A 506 -27.38 29.77 -14.19
C ALA A 506 -28.71 29.65 -13.48
N LEU A 507 -29.19 30.76 -12.91
CA LEU A 507 -30.47 30.83 -12.23
C LEU A 507 -31.55 31.25 -13.25
N VAL A 508 -32.47 30.35 -13.53
CA VAL A 508 -33.55 30.54 -14.49
C VAL A 508 -34.91 30.31 -13.87
N GLU A 509 -35.93 30.98 -14.37
CA GLU A 509 -37.32 30.79 -13.96
C GLU A 509 -37.93 29.62 -14.72
N GLN A 510 -38.65 28.75 -14.00
CA GLN A 510 -39.42 27.65 -14.59
C GLN A 510 -40.77 28.12 -15.10
N GLY A 511 -40.92 28.33 -16.42
CA GLY A 511 -42.22 28.43 -17.08
C GLY A 511 -43.08 29.66 -16.71
N LYS A 512 -44.07 29.94 -17.53
CA LYS A 512 -45.07 30.99 -17.23
C LYS A 512 -45.96 30.58 -16.04
N GLY A 513 -45.63 31.07 -14.85
CA GLY A 513 -46.48 31.00 -13.67
C GLY A 513 -45.90 30.25 -12.47
N THR A 514 -45.71 30.91 -11.36
CA THR A 514 -45.62 30.46 -9.97
C THR A 514 -44.52 29.46 -9.59
N ALA A 515 -43.61 28.99 -10.48
CA ALA A 515 -42.51 28.15 -10.07
C ALA A 515 -41.35 29.03 -9.56
N ALA A 516 -40.82 28.69 -8.39
CA ALA A 516 -39.61 29.34 -7.87
C ALA A 516 -38.42 29.16 -8.84
N PRO A 517 -37.53 30.18 -8.95
CA PRO A 517 -36.35 30.08 -9.80
C PRO A 517 -35.49 28.88 -9.38
N GLY A 518 -34.87 28.22 -10.34
CA GLY A 518 -33.98 27.07 -10.12
C GLY A 518 -32.67 27.20 -10.86
N TRP A 519 -31.64 26.49 -10.38
CA TRP A 519 -30.36 26.44 -11.03
C TRP A 519 -30.36 25.40 -12.16
N ILE A 520 -29.82 25.76 -13.33
CA ILE A 520 -29.47 24.84 -14.42
C ILE A 520 -27.97 24.75 -14.54
N THR A 521 -27.48 23.57 -14.91
CA THR A 521 -26.05 23.32 -15.17
C THR A 521 -25.79 23.50 -16.68
N LEU A 522 -24.74 24.26 -16.99
CA LEU A 522 -24.30 24.55 -18.35
C LEU A 522 -22.79 24.26 -18.45
N ASP A 523 -22.41 23.48 -19.46
CA ASP A 523 -21.00 23.15 -19.72
C ASP A 523 -20.59 23.61 -21.12
N PRO A 524 -19.98 24.80 -21.24
CA PRO A 524 -19.62 25.38 -22.53
C PRO A 524 -18.36 24.78 -23.15
N THR A 525 -17.72 23.78 -22.52
CA THR A 525 -16.44 23.24 -22.98
C THR A 525 -16.67 22.23 -24.12
N PRO A 526 -15.92 22.30 -25.24
CA PRO A 526 -15.94 21.29 -26.30
C PRO A 526 -15.54 19.91 -25.74
N GLY A 527 -16.49 18.96 -25.73
CA GLY A 527 -16.33 17.69 -25.04
C GLY A 527 -15.27 16.77 -25.70
N ILE A 528 -15.29 16.65 -27.02
CA ILE A 528 -14.41 15.76 -27.78
C ILE A 528 -12.93 16.12 -27.57
N GLU A 529 -12.61 17.41 -27.73
CA GLU A 529 -11.22 17.90 -27.61
C GLU A 529 -10.70 17.78 -26.17
N ARG A 530 -11.56 18.08 -25.18
CA ARG A 530 -11.24 17.89 -23.77
C ARG A 530 -10.97 16.42 -23.46
N ASP A 531 -11.82 15.50 -23.91
CA ASP A 531 -11.67 14.08 -23.63
C ASP A 531 -10.40 13.50 -24.25
N GLN A 532 -10.03 13.96 -25.44
CA GLN A 532 -8.75 13.63 -26.07
C GLN A 532 -7.57 14.13 -25.24
N SER A 533 -7.63 15.36 -24.74
CA SER A 533 -6.59 15.93 -23.88
C SER A 533 -6.45 15.16 -22.57
N VAL A 534 -7.55 14.85 -21.88
CA VAL A 534 -7.54 14.03 -20.64
C VAL A 534 -7.01 12.62 -20.90
N ALA A 535 -7.32 12.01 -22.05
CA ALA A 535 -6.86 10.67 -22.41
C ALA A 535 -5.35 10.61 -22.68
N GLN A 536 -4.74 11.68 -23.16
CA GLN A 536 -3.31 11.77 -23.42
C GLN A 536 -2.47 11.88 -22.15
N VAL A 537 -3.04 12.40 -21.07
CA VAL A 537 -2.37 12.47 -19.76
C VAL A 537 -2.28 11.10 -19.11
N GLY A 538 -1.09 10.55 -19.04
CA GLY A 538 -0.80 9.26 -18.43
C GLY A 538 -0.47 8.15 -19.43
N SER A 539 0.79 7.72 -19.44
CA SER A 539 1.39 6.78 -20.41
C SER A 539 1.11 5.30 -20.16
N ILE A 540 0.33 4.94 -19.12
CA ILE A 540 0.14 3.54 -18.72
C ILE A 540 -1.06 2.94 -19.45
N PRO A 541 -0.91 1.75 -20.12
CA PRO A 541 -2.03 1.05 -20.76
C PRO A 541 -3.17 0.80 -19.77
N SER A 542 -4.43 0.91 -20.23
CA SER A 542 -5.63 0.82 -19.39
C SER A 542 -5.71 -0.47 -18.54
N ARG A 543 -5.28 -1.60 -19.08
CA ARG A 543 -5.23 -2.88 -18.33
C ARG A 543 -4.22 -2.86 -17.19
N LEU A 544 -3.04 -2.27 -17.39
CA LEU A 544 -2.04 -2.13 -16.33
C LEU A 544 -2.53 -1.14 -15.27
N ARG A 545 -3.19 -0.06 -15.68
CA ARG A 545 -3.80 0.94 -14.80
C ARG A 545 -4.84 0.30 -13.88
N SER A 546 -5.71 -0.56 -14.39
CA SER A 546 -6.70 -1.28 -13.56
C SER A 546 -6.06 -2.15 -12.50
N ILE A 547 -4.91 -2.78 -12.79
CA ILE A 547 -4.16 -3.59 -11.81
C ILE A 547 -3.48 -2.68 -10.77
N THR A 548 -2.85 -1.59 -11.19
CA THR A 548 -2.23 -0.65 -10.26
C THR A 548 -3.26 0.01 -9.34
N ASP A 549 -4.42 0.37 -9.89
CA ASP A 549 -5.53 0.91 -9.09
C ASP A 549 -6.11 -0.14 -8.13
N LEU A 550 -6.18 -1.41 -8.52
CA LEU A 550 -6.56 -2.50 -7.61
C LEU A 550 -5.56 -2.66 -6.46
N VAL A 551 -4.26 -2.68 -6.76
CA VAL A 551 -3.22 -2.79 -5.74
C VAL A 551 -3.27 -1.58 -4.81
N ARG A 552 -3.43 -0.38 -5.36
CA ARG A 552 -3.63 0.84 -4.59
C ARG A 552 -4.87 0.77 -3.72
N TYR A 553 -6.00 0.32 -4.27
CA TYR A 553 -7.23 0.14 -3.52
C TYR A 553 -7.03 -0.79 -2.32
N VAL A 554 -6.43 -1.98 -2.54
CA VAL A 554 -6.12 -2.91 -1.45
C VAL A 554 -5.22 -2.26 -0.42
N TRP A 555 -4.18 -1.53 -0.85
CA TRP A 555 -3.26 -0.84 0.04
C TRP A 555 -3.96 0.24 0.86
N VAL A 556 -4.67 1.16 0.19
CA VAL A 556 -5.30 2.32 0.83
C VAL A 556 -6.49 1.92 1.71
N PHE A 557 -7.35 1.02 1.22
CA PHE A 557 -8.57 0.64 1.95
C PHE A 557 -8.35 -0.44 3.01
N TYR A 558 -7.54 -1.46 2.72
CA TYR A 558 -7.38 -2.61 3.62
C TYR A 558 -6.11 -2.56 4.47
N ILE A 559 -5.07 -1.85 4.03
CA ILE A 559 -3.83 -1.73 4.81
C ILE A 559 -3.79 -0.42 5.59
N LEU A 560 -3.81 0.74 4.89
CA LEU A 560 -3.75 2.05 5.54
C LEU A 560 -5.06 2.41 6.25
N GLY A 561 -6.20 2.07 5.66
CA GLY A 561 -7.53 2.32 6.21
C GLY A 561 -8.02 1.29 7.22
N TYR A 562 -7.18 0.30 7.61
CA TYR A 562 -7.53 -0.70 8.62
C TYR A 562 -7.43 -0.09 10.02
N ASP A 563 -8.50 0.54 10.46
CA ASP A 563 -8.65 1.17 11.77
C ASP A 563 -9.33 0.24 12.79
N SER A 564 -9.47 0.73 14.03
CA SER A 564 -10.11 -0.03 15.11
C SER A 564 -11.59 -0.37 14.81
N ALA A 565 -12.32 0.49 14.12
CA ALA A 565 -13.72 0.25 13.78
C ALA A 565 -13.88 -0.86 12.73
N ARG A 566 -13.01 -0.88 11.74
CA ARG A 566 -12.95 -1.96 10.75
C ARG A 566 -12.45 -3.26 11.34
N GLN A 567 -11.43 -3.20 12.22
CA GLN A 567 -10.94 -4.35 12.96
C GLN A 567 -12.05 -4.98 13.80
N ASP A 568 -12.84 -4.17 14.51
CA ASP A 568 -13.98 -4.64 15.29
C ASP A 568 -15.01 -5.35 14.40
N ARG A 569 -15.38 -4.74 13.29
CA ARG A 569 -16.39 -5.27 12.35
C ARG A 569 -15.94 -6.54 11.64
N ILE A 570 -14.69 -6.59 11.17
CA ILE A 570 -14.17 -7.71 10.34
C ILE A 570 -13.72 -8.87 11.21
N LEU A 571 -13.12 -8.60 12.37
CA LEU A 571 -12.47 -9.62 13.20
C LEU A 571 -13.23 -9.89 14.50
N TYR A 572 -13.47 -8.87 15.32
CA TYR A 572 -13.99 -9.09 16.66
C TYR A 572 -15.48 -9.41 16.69
N GLN A 573 -16.32 -8.76 15.89
CA GLN A 573 -17.76 -9.06 15.86
C GLN A 573 -18.08 -10.48 15.38
N PRO A 574 -17.49 -11.00 14.28
CA PRO A 574 -17.69 -12.41 13.89
C PRO A 574 -17.18 -13.39 14.96
N ILE A 575 -16.01 -13.12 15.55
CA ILE A 575 -15.48 -13.96 16.62
C ILE A 575 -16.41 -13.92 17.85
N ALA A 576 -16.85 -12.74 18.25
CA ALA A 576 -17.79 -12.58 19.37
C ALA A 576 -19.10 -13.31 19.10
N THR A 577 -19.60 -13.28 17.87
CA THR A 577 -20.82 -14.02 17.48
C THR A 577 -20.62 -15.53 17.58
N VAL A 578 -19.47 -16.05 17.09
CA VAL A 578 -19.13 -17.48 17.22
C VAL A 578 -18.96 -17.85 18.69
N VAL A 579 -18.21 -17.08 19.47
CA VAL A 579 -18.02 -17.31 20.91
C VAL A 579 -19.35 -17.29 21.66
N LYS A 580 -20.25 -16.37 21.32
CA LYS A 580 -21.59 -16.29 21.89
C LYS A 580 -22.42 -17.54 21.53
N ALA A 581 -22.41 -17.97 20.28
CA ALA A 581 -23.10 -19.17 19.83
C ALA A 581 -22.57 -20.44 20.52
N VAL A 582 -21.24 -20.57 20.64
CA VAL A 582 -20.61 -21.68 21.37
C VAL A 582 -20.98 -21.66 22.85
N ARG A 583 -20.95 -20.47 23.48
CA ARG A 583 -21.35 -20.32 24.90
C ARG A 583 -22.83 -20.65 25.13
N GLU A 584 -23.70 -20.19 24.25
CA GLU A 584 -25.14 -20.49 24.32
C GLU A 584 -25.40 -21.99 24.07
N GLY A 585 -24.72 -22.58 23.07
CA GLY A 585 -24.76 -24.01 22.83
C GLY A 585 -24.29 -24.81 24.05
N TYR A 586 -23.15 -24.44 24.65
CA TYR A 586 -22.64 -25.05 25.87
C TYR A 586 -23.62 -24.91 27.04
N ALA A 587 -24.19 -23.71 27.25
CA ALA A 587 -25.17 -23.47 28.31
C ALA A 587 -26.45 -24.33 28.11
N THR A 588 -26.91 -24.50 26.88
CA THR A 588 -28.07 -25.33 26.54
C THR A 588 -27.76 -26.81 26.79
N ILE A 589 -26.60 -27.32 26.34
CA ILE A 589 -26.16 -28.69 26.58
C ILE A 589 -26.00 -28.94 28.10
N TRP A 590 -25.43 -27.97 28.82
CA TRP A 590 -25.22 -28.07 30.28
C TRP A 590 -26.56 -28.07 31.03
N ALA A 591 -27.51 -27.21 30.63
CA ALA A 591 -28.84 -27.19 31.20
C ALA A 591 -29.60 -28.51 30.91
N TRP A 592 -29.50 -29.02 29.68
CA TRP A 592 -30.07 -30.32 29.34
C TRP A 592 -29.42 -31.47 30.12
N MET A 593 -28.10 -31.49 30.24
CA MET A 593 -27.39 -32.47 31.07
C MET A 593 -27.85 -32.39 32.51
N LYS A 594 -27.89 -31.19 33.12
CA LYS A 594 -28.30 -30.97 34.50
C LYS A 594 -29.76 -31.45 34.73
N GLN A 595 -30.66 -31.18 33.81
CA GLN A 595 -32.04 -31.65 33.87
C GLN A 595 -32.14 -33.19 33.73
N THR A 596 -31.35 -33.76 32.81
CA THR A 596 -31.32 -35.20 32.58
C THR A 596 -30.71 -35.93 33.80
N PHE A 597 -29.61 -35.38 34.33
CA PHE A 597 -29.03 -35.92 35.59
C PHE A 597 -30.00 -35.77 36.76
N ALA A 598 -30.66 -34.61 36.93
CA ALA A 598 -31.66 -34.40 37.99
C ALA A 598 -32.82 -35.39 37.87
N ARG A 599 -33.31 -35.72 36.68
CA ARG A 599 -34.34 -36.75 36.43
C ARG A 599 -33.81 -38.17 36.66
N LEU A 600 -32.54 -38.45 36.37
CA LEU A 600 -31.87 -39.74 36.60
C LEU A 600 -31.61 -40.00 38.08
N PHE A 601 -31.32 -38.95 38.84
CA PHE A 601 -31.01 -39.00 40.28
C PHE A 601 -32.17 -38.59 41.18
N ASP A 602 -33.43 -38.50 40.65
CA ASP A 602 -34.61 -38.28 41.49
C ASP A 602 -35.01 -39.59 42.20
N PHE A 603 -34.43 -39.79 43.38
CA PHE A 603 -34.61 -41.00 44.19
C PHE A 603 -36.06 -41.23 44.66
N LYS A 604 -36.96 -40.25 44.51
CA LYS A 604 -38.39 -40.41 44.82
C LYS A 604 -39.15 -41.30 43.84
N THR A 605 -38.63 -41.42 42.60
CA THR A 605 -39.24 -42.23 41.53
C THR A 605 -38.56 -43.59 41.37
N TRP A 606 -37.50 -43.87 42.09
CA TRP A 606 -36.76 -45.12 42.01
C TRP A 606 -37.29 -46.12 43.05
N GLY A 607 -38.21 -46.92 42.67
CA GLY A 607 -38.67 -48.09 43.43
C GLY A 607 -37.64 -49.24 43.34
N SER A 608 -36.51 -49.11 44.05
CA SER A 608 -35.38 -50.04 44.24
C SER A 608 -34.25 -49.96 43.19
N PHE A 609 -33.03 -49.95 43.67
CA PHE A 609 -31.77 -50.01 42.93
C PHE A 609 -31.61 -51.30 42.09
N ILE A 610 -32.46 -52.26 42.28
CA ILE A 610 -32.43 -53.60 41.68
C ILE A 610 -33.45 -53.71 40.52
N SER A 611 -33.84 -52.58 39.88
CA SER A 611 -34.71 -52.59 38.72
C SER A 611 -33.89 -52.63 37.41
N VAL A 612 -34.48 -53.17 36.35
CA VAL A 612 -33.86 -53.20 35.01
C VAL A 612 -33.41 -51.81 34.55
N LYS A 613 -34.12 -50.74 34.93
CA LYS A 613 -33.77 -49.35 34.65
C LYS A 613 -32.48 -48.92 35.37
N GLY A 614 -32.29 -49.30 36.62
CA GLY A 614 -31.08 -49.00 37.38
C GLY A 614 -29.84 -49.67 36.76
N PHE A 615 -30.00 -50.90 36.31
CA PHE A 615 -28.92 -51.64 35.66
C PHE A 615 -28.54 -51.03 34.29
N VAL A 616 -29.52 -50.63 33.49
CA VAL A 616 -29.28 -49.98 32.19
C VAL A 616 -28.58 -48.61 32.36
N VAL A 617 -28.99 -47.84 33.34
CA VAL A 617 -28.38 -46.54 33.64
C VAL A 617 -26.95 -46.67 34.13
N THR A 618 -26.67 -47.60 35.04
CA THR A 618 -25.33 -47.90 35.54
C THR A 618 -24.42 -48.40 34.41
N PHE A 619 -24.95 -49.25 33.53
CA PHE A 619 -24.20 -49.74 32.36
C PHE A 619 -23.90 -48.61 31.36
N LEU A 620 -24.88 -47.74 31.06
CA LEU A 620 -24.68 -46.59 30.17
C LEU A 620 -23.68 -45.59 30.76
N LEU A 621 -23.74 -45.31 32.05
CA LEU A 621 -22.77 -44.45 32.73
C LEU A 621 -21.35 -45.05 32.74
N GLY A 622 -21.23 -46.34 32.98
CA GLY A 622 -19.94 -47.04 32.92
C GLY A 622 -19.35 -47.01 31.51
N THR A 623 -20.20 -47.26 30.48
CA THR A 623 -19.77 -47.19 29.08
C THR A 623 -19.36 -45.75 28.67
N LEU A 624 -20.10 -44.73 29.09
CA LEU A 624 -19.79 -43.32 28.84
C LEU A 624 -18.46 -42.94 29.53
N LEU A 625 -18.22 -43.34 30.75
CA LEU A 625 -16.97 -43.11 31.48
C LEU A 625 -15.77 -43.74 30.76
N VAL A 626 -15.92 -44.96 30.25
CA VAL A 626 -14.87 -45.64 29.48
C VAL A 626 -14.62 -44.93 28.16
N LEU A 627 -15.68 -44.48 27.45
CA LEU A 627 -15.55 -43.71 26.22
C LEU A 627 -14.88 -42.35 26.43
N VAL A 628 -15.28 -41.62 27.45
CA VAL A 628 -14.67 -40.34 27.81
C VAL A 628 -13.19 -40.54 28.21
N GLY A 629 -12.89 -41.58 28.98
CA GLY A 629 -11.51 -41.93 29.34
C GLY A 629 -10.65 -42.27 28.12
N LYS A 630 -11.18 -43.05 27.18
CA LYS A 630 -10.50 -43.37 25.91
C LYS A 630 -10.31 -42.11 25.03
N LEU A 631 -11.33 -41.26 24.92
CA LEU A 631 -11.26 -40.01 24.17
C LEU A 631 -10.24 -39.05 24.81
N ALA A 632 -10.26 -38.91 26.15
CA ALA A 632 -9.30 -38.10 26.86
C ALA A 632 -7.87 -38.62 26.69
N GLY A 633 -7.68 -39.96 26.79
CA GLY A 633 -6.39 -40.61 26.53
C GLY A 633 -5.89 -40.43 25.10
N TRP A 634 -6.80 -40.49 24.11
CA TRP A 634 -6.47 -40.28 22.73
C TRP A 634 -6.10 -38.80 22.43
N LEU A 635 -6.86 -37.84 22.98
CA LEU A 635 -6.58 -36.40 22.87
C LEU A 635 -5.25 -36.05 23.57
N PHE A 636 -5.03 -36.59 24.76
CA PHE A 636 -3.79 -36.41 25.50
C PHE A 636 -2.59 -37.04 24.79
N GLY A 637 -2.76 -38.23 24.22
CA GLY A 637 -1.76 -38.87 23.38
C GLY A 637 -1.40 -38.06 22.14
N LYS A 638 -2.41 -37.50 21.44
CA LYS A 638 -2.18 -36.59 20.30
C LYS A 638 -1.53 -35.28 20.73
N ALA A 639 -1.96 -34.67 21.81
CA ALA A 639 -1.36 -33.45 22.33
C ALA A 639 0.10 -33.68 22.75
N LEU A 640 0.39 -34.83 23.39
CA LEU A 640 1.73 -35.22 23.78
C LEU A 640 2.62 -35.55 22.58
N ALA A 641 2.07 -36.19 21.55
CA ALA A 641 2.77 -36.42 20.27
C ALA A 641 3.07 -35.13 19.52
N TRP A 642 2.12 -34.17 19.53
CA TRP A 642 2.32 -32.83 18.95
C TRP A 642 3.36 -32.03 19.74
N TRP A 643 3.37 -32.13 21.07
CA TRP A 643 4.33 -31.46 21.94
C TRP A 643 5.74 -32.06 21.87
N ARG A 644 5.85 -33.40 21.62
CA ARG A 644 7.13 -34.07 21.42
C ARG A 644 7.77 -33.86 20.06
N GLY A 645 7.06 -33.21 19.09
CA GLY A 645 7.50 -33.07 17.72
C GLY A 645 7.45 -34.39 16.94
N PRO A 646 7.68 -34.38 15.62
CA PRO A 646 7.76 -35.58 14.83
C PRO A 646 8.91 -36.45 15.40
N GLN A 647 8.59 -37.61 15.93
CA GLN A 647 9.59 -38.68 16.12
C GLN A 647 9.93 -39.11 14.70
N ASP A 648 11.09 -38.64 14.23
CA ASP A 648 11.70 -39.13 12.99
C ASP A 648 11.64 -40.66 13.03
N ASP A 649 11.14 -41.25 11.96
CA ASP A 649 11.16 -42.70 11.75
C ASP A 649 12.59 -43.21 11.91
N ALA A 650 12.85 -43.85 13.05
CA ALA A 650 14.18 -44.05 13.59
C ALA A 650 15.02 -45.09 12.81
N ALA A 651 14.45 -45.79 11.86
CA ALA A 651 15.15 -46.88 11.18
C ALA A 651 16.14 -46.46 10.10
N GLY A 652 15.85 -45.41 9.30
CA GLY A 652 16.75 -44.88 8.27
C GLY A 652 17.74 -43.82 8.78
N LEU A 653 17.35 -43.04 9.81
CA LEU A 653 18.19 -42.03 10.47
C LEU A 653 19.24 -42.62 11.40
N THR A 654 19.05 -43.88 11.88
CA THR A 654 19.90 -44.52 12.87
C THR A 654 21.28 -44.84 12.29
N ALA A 655 21.40 -45.23 11.04
CA ALA A 655 22.67 -45.61 10.43
C ALA A 655 23.65 -44.41 10.34
N GLY A 656 23.23 -43.25 9.81
CA GLY A 656 24.12 -42.07 9.67
C GLY A 656 24.52 -41.48 11.05
N ILE A 657 23.69 -41.61 12.06
CA ILE A 657 23.99 -41.19 13.43
C ILE A 657 24.99 -42.14 14.08
N LEU A 658 24.93 -43.42 13.79
CA LEU A 658 25.82 -44.44 14.35
C LEU A 658 27.27 -44.25 13.88
N PHE A 659 27.52 -44.00 12.59
CA PHE A 659 28.88 -43.76 12.10
C PHE A 659 29.54 -42.54 12.73
N TYR A 660 28.82 -41.44 12.78
CA TYR A 660 29.33 -40.23 13.42
C TYR A 660 29.59 -40.45 14.93
N ARG A 661 28.70 -41.17 15.60
CA ARG A 661 28.86 -41.50 17.01
C ARG A 661 30.08 -42.41 17.23
N ARG A 662 30.29 -43.39 16.37
CA ARG A 662 31.48 -44.26 16.39
C ARG A 662 32.76 -43.47 16.16
N LEU A 663 32.80 -42.61 15.15
CA LEU A 663 33.91 -41.70 14.93
C LEU A 663 34.22 -40.82 16.14
N ALA A 664 33.21 -40.24 16.75
CA ALA A 664 33.37 -39.37 17.91
C ALA A 664 33.87 -40.16 19.13
N GLN A 665 33.43 -41.41 19.32
CA GLN A 665 33.90 -42.29 20.36
C GLN A 665 35.38 -42.71 20.17
N LEU A 666 35.74 -43.09 18.94
CA LEU A 666 37.12 -43.42 18.62
C LEU A 666 38.08 -42.25 18.86
N LEU A 667 37.67 -41.03 18.47
CA LEU A 667 38.50 -39.84 18.67
C LEU A 667 38.53 -39.40 20.14
N ALA A 668 37.48 -39.70 20.90
CA ALA A 668 37.45 -39.46 22.36
C ALA A 668 38.43 -40.31 23.16
N GLU A 669 38.75 -41.55 22.72
CA GLU A 669 39.80 -42.39 23.31
C GLU A 669 41.18 -41.73 23.24
N TYR A 670 41.35 -40.79 22.31
CA TYR A 670 42.60 -40.02 22.11
C TYR A 670 42.44 -38.56 22.63
N GLU A 671 41.56 -38.33 23.57
CA GLU A 671 41.28 -37.00 24.19
C GLU A 671 40.81 -35.92 23.24
N LEU A 672 40.33 -36.31 22.05
CA LEU A 672 39.80 -35.35 21.05
C LEU A 672 38.27 -35.28 21.12
N PHE A 673 37.77 -34.38 21.94
CA PHE A 673 36.34 -34.14 22.13
C PHE A 673 35.82 -32.97 21.29
N ARG A 674 34.61 -33.09 20.81
CA ARG A 674 33.92 -31.96 20.13
C ARG A 674 33.47 -30.93 21.16
N SER A 675 33.84 -29.66 20.94
CA SER A 675 33.33 -28.56 21.77
C SER A 675 31.83 -28.33 21.52
N PRO A 676 31.03 -27.92 22.50
CA PRO A 676 29.62 -27.57 22.30
C PRO A 676 29.38 -26.45 21.26
N ALA A 677 30.34 -25.55 21.09
CA ALA A 677 30.31 -24.44 20.13
C ALA A 677 30.83 -24.82 18.73
N GLU A 678 31.34 -26.04 18.54
CA GLU A 678 31.95 -26.53 17.31
C GLU A 678 30.95 -27.38 16.52
N THR A 679 30.84 -27.13 15.20
CA THR A 679 30.03 -27.99 14.33
C THR A 679 30.71 -29.34 14.08
N GLN A 680 29.94 -30.35 13.61
CA GLN A 680 30.52 -31.66 13.27
C GLN A 680 31.58 -31.53 12.14
N GLY A 681 31.39 -30.60 11.22
CA GLY A 681 32.36 -30.32 10.14
C GLY A 681 33.68 -29.73 10.66
N GLU A 682 33.60 -28.75 11.56
CA GLU A 682 34.79 -28.16 12.21
C GLU A 682 35.54 -29.20 13.05
N PHE A 683 34.80 -30.04 13.75
CA PHE A 683 35.38 -31.16 14.50
C PHE A 683 36.07 -32.15 13.58
N ALA A 684 35.47 -32.53 12.45
CA ALA A 684 36.11 -33.39 11.44
C ALA A 684 37.40 -32.81 10.87
N LEU A 685 37.42 -31.51 10.59
CA LEU A 685 38.64 -30.83 10.11
C LEU A 685 39.75 -30.82 11.19
N ARG A 686 39.39 -30.59 12.44
CA ARG A 686 40.35 -30.66 13.56
C ARG A 686 40.84 -32.06 13.77
N ALA A 687 39.97 -33.06 13.66
CA ALA A 687 40.35 -34.48 13.72
C ALA A 687 41.29 -34.88 12.54
N SER A 688 41.00 -34.40 11.36
CA SER A 688 41.91 -34.63 10.18
C SER A 688 43.29 -34.03 10.37
N ARG A 689 43.42 -32.86 10.97
CA ARG A 689 44.71 -32.23 11.30
C ARG A 689 45.44 -32.99 12.42
N PHE A 690 44.73 -33.46 13.42
CA PHE A 690 45.26 -34.27 14.51
C PHE A 690 45.85 -35.58 14.00
N LEU A 691 45.11 -36.28 13.11
CA LEU A 691 45.59 -37.49 12.46
C LEU A 691 46.81 -37.24 11.56
N GLY A 692 46.85 -36.12 10.80
CA GLY A 692 47.95 -35.71 9.97
C GLY A 692 49.25 -35.43 10.73
N GLY A 693 49.21 -35.15 12.02
CA GLY A 693 50.37 -34.91 12.91
C GLY A 693 50.91 -36.13 13.66
N ARG A 694 50.22 -37.29 13.61
CA ARG A 694 50.55 -38.48 14.46
C ARG A 694 51.33 -39.60 13.78
N GLY A 695 51.99 -39.34 12.66
CA GLY A 695 52.82 -40.33 11.96
C GLY A 695 52.18 -40.81 10.64
N ILE A 696 52.99 -41.55 9.86
CA ILE A 696 52.67 -41.89 8.43
C ILE A 696 51.37 -42.73 8.34
N GLU A 697 51.16 -43.65 9.25
CA GLU A 697 49.98 -44.53 9.24
C GLU A 697 48.69 -43.82 9.58
N ALA A 698 48.72 -42.92 10.58
CA ALA A 698 47.58 -42.07 10.93
C ALA A 698 47.31 -41.02 9.89
N GLN A 699 48.35 -40.47 9.26
CA GLN A 699 48.25 -39.49 8.17
C GLN A 699 47.50 -40.04 6.96
N ALA A 700 47.65 -41.32 6.63
CA ALA A 700 46.91 -41.95 5.52
C ALA A 700 45.40 -41.97 5.77
N MET A 701 44.94 -41.85 6.99
CA MET A 701 43.51 -41.86 7.40
C MET A 701 42.97 -40.46 7.69
N ALA A 702 43.74 -39.39 7.44
CA ALA A 702 43.34 -38.03 7.75
C ALA A 702 42.08 -37.54 7.03
N SER A 703 41.68 -38.18 5.93
CA SER A 703 40.44 -37.85 5.20
C SER A 703 39.15 -38.50 5.75
N VAL A 704 39.29 -39.56 6.57
CA VAL A 704 38.16 -40.35 7.06
C VAL A 704 37.17 -39.53 7.89
N PRO A 705 37.58 -38.66 8.84
CA PRO A 705 36.65 -37.86 9.61
C PRO A 705 35.76 -36.97 8.70
N SER A 706 36.33 -36.36 7.67
CA SER A 706 35.59 -35.48 6.77
C SER A 706 34.61 -36.27 5.89
N ARG A 707 34.94 -37.49 5.46
CA ARG A 707 34.04 -38.37 4.71
C ARG A 707 32.86 -38.85 5.54
N VAL A 708 33.13 -39.30 6.75
CA VAL A 708 32.09 -39.74 7.70
C VAL A 708 31.11 -38.59 8.03
N VAL A 709 31.62 -37.41 8.29
CA VAL A 709 30.75 -36.22 8.54
C VAL A 709 30.01 -35.78 7.28
N GLY A 710 30.63 -35.87 6.12
CA GLY A 710 29.95 -35.62 4.83
C GLY A 710 28.80 -36.59 4.57
N ALA A 711 28.98 -37.87 4.88
CA ALA A 711 27.90 -38.87 4.83
C ALA A 711 26.81 -38.60 5.89
N PHE A 712 27.20 -38.24 7.12
CA PHE A 712 26.28 -37.80 8.17
C PHE A 712 25.40 -36.62 7.73
N TYR A 713 25.98 -35.60 7.08
CA TYR A 713 25.23 -34.44 6.59
C TYR A 713 24.25 -34.78 5.45
N ARG A 714 24.67 -35.67 4.53
CA ARG A 714 23.78 -36.15 3.46
C ARG A 714 22.54 -36.85 4.00
N VAL A 715 22.72 -37.71 5.03
CA VAL A 715 21.60 -38.38 5.67
C VAL A 715 20.78 -37.43 6.53
N ARG A 716 21.42 -36.68 7.41
CA ARG A 716 20.72 -35.85 8.42
C ARG A 716 20.00 -34.64 7.86
N PHE A 717 20.59 -33.97 6.88
CA PHE A 717 20.09 -32.72 6.34
C PHE A 717 19.66 -32.81 4.86
N GLY A 718 20.17 -33.79 4.13
CA GLY A 718 19.83 -34.01 2.73
C GLY A 718 18.69 -35.02 2.51
N GLY A 719 18.28 -35.77 3.55
CA GLY A 719 17.23 -36.79 3.42
C GLY A 719 17.61 -37.96 2.50
N HIS A 720 18.91 -38.16 2.20
CA HIS A 720 19.38 -39.23 1.33
C HIS A 720 19.67 -40.50 2.17
N GLU A 721 19.13 -41.63 1.74
CA GLU A 721 19.55 -42.93 2.25
C GLU A 721 20.91 -43.32 1.65
N LEU A 722 21.85 -43.78 2.49
CA LEU A 722 23.11 -44.29 2.02
C LEU A 722 22.94 -45.71 1.44
N GLY A 723 23.44 -45.95 0.26
CA GLY A 723 23.46 -47.29 -0.33
C GLY A 723 24.30 -48.29 0.50
N ALA A 724 23.95 -49.55 0.43
CA ALA A 724 24.63 -50.62 1.19
C ALA A 724 26.14 -50.63 0.96
N ASP A 725 26.60 -50.36 -0.27
CA ASP A 725 28.02 -50.32 -0.63
C ASP A 725 28.75 -49.14 0.06
N THR A 726 28.10 -47.93 0.13
CA THR A 726 28.67 -46.78 0.81
C THR A 726 28.73 -46.97 2.34
N LEU A 727 27.76 -47.70 2.89
CA LEU A 727 27.72 -48.06 4.31
C LEU A 727 28.90 -49.00 4.64
N ALA A 728 29.09 -50.06 3.84
CA ALA A 728 30.17 -51.01 4.02
C ALA A 728 31.55 -50.34 3.88
N GLU A 729 31.69 -49.38 2.92
CA GLU A 729 32.91 -48.59 2.74
C GLU A 729 33.24 -47.75 3.97
N LEU A 730 32.27 -47.03 4.52
CA LEU A 730 32.47 -46.20 5.73
C LEU A 730 32.74 -47.02 7.00
N GLU A 731 32.13 -48.18 7.14
CA GLU A 731 32.43 -49.10 8.24
C GLU A 731 33.86 -49.63 8.14
N GLY A 732 34.26 -50.08 6.94
CA GLY A 732 35.61 -50.54 6.70
C GLY A 732 36.67 -49.46 6.95
N GLU A 733 36.39 -48.22 6.61
CA GLU A 733 37.27 -47.09 6.89
C GLU A 733 37.39 -46.77 8.39
N LEU A 734 36.30 -46.88 9.13
CA LEU A 734 36.32 -46.69 10.58
C LEU A 734 37.07 -47.81 11.28
N ASP A 735 36.93 -49.09 10.85
CA ASP A 735 37.68 -50.22 11.35
C ASP A 735 39.18 -50.05 11.09
N LEU A 736 39.53 -49.62 9.89
CA LEU A 736 40.92 -49.38 9.52
C LEU A 736 41.53 -48.18 10.29
N LEU A 737 40.76 -47.15 10.53
CA LEU A 737 41.17 -46.00 11.34
C LEU A 737 41.46 -46.45 12.79
N GLU A 738 40.61 -47.27 13.37
CA GLU A 738 40.76 -47.82 14.73
C GLU A 738 42.03 -48.68 14.83
N GLU A 739 42.22 -49.57 13.87
CA GLU A 739 43.41 -50.44 13.83
C GLU A 739 44.72 -49.63 13.72
N ARG A 740 44.78 -48.69 12.81
CA ARG A 740 45.99 -47.89 12.59
C ARG A 740 46.30 -46.92 13.72
N MET A 741 45.30 -46.37 14.39
CA MET A 741 45.52 -45.56 15.56
C MET A 741 46.09 -46.37 16.72
N ARG A 742 45.59 -47.59 16.96
CA ARG A 742 46.11 -48.51 17.99
C ARG A 742 47.57 -48.93 17.68
N ASN A 743 47.92 -49.14 16.40
CA ASN A 743 49.27 -49.51 16.02
C ASN A 743 50.27 -48.34 16.15
N THR A 744 49.81 -47.11 15.92
CA THR A 744 50.66 -45.92 16.09
C THR A 744 51.02 -45.71 17.58
N ASP A 745 50.13 -45.99 18.52
CA ASP A 745 50.41 -45.87 19.94
C ASP A 745 51.36 -46.98 20.43
N ARG A 746 51.18 -48.22 19.97
CA ARG A 746 52.10 -49.32 20.27
C ARG A 746 53.51 -49.11 19.75
N GLY A 747 53.67 -48.39 18.64
CA GLY A 747 54.97 -47.98 18.10
C GLY A 747 55.63 -46.82 18.81
N ALA A 748 54.89 -46.06 19.58
CA ALA A 748 55.35 -44.92 20.38
C ALA A 748 55.80 -45.36 21.82
N GLU A 749 55.33 -46.54 22.29
CA GLU A 749 55.70 -47.14 23.59
C GLU A 749 56.90 -48.12 23.45
N ALA A 750 57.30 -48.53 22.25
CA ALA A 750 58.44 -49.35 21.95
C ALA A 750 59.66 -48.47 21.51
#